data_91e60f2deb17838519d78eb08e5b8f03
#
_entry.id   91e60f2deb17838519d78eb08e5b8f03
#
_cell.length_a   1.000
_cell.length_b   1.000
_cell.length_c   1.000
_cell.angle_alpha   90.00
_cell.angle_beta   90.00
_cell.angle_gamma   90.00
#
_symmetry.space_group_name_H-M   'P 1'
#
loop_
_entity.id
_entity.type
_entity.pdbx_description
1 polymer ?
#
loop_
_entity_poly.entity_id
_entity_poly.type
_entity_poly.pdbx_seq_one_letter_code
_entity_poly.pdbx_strand_id
1 'polypeptide(L)'
;MSSVVDHASDTRELYRQVVDLIASRTLYEHGRLLPDCHLEGELGIDSVILESILADAATRFEIDVSRAQGIATVQDLVDAIGDALADRVEPIRQVPVGTALSEEPALETVLTIAMRHTQYRRDQLDADADVEADLGIDSVVMASITGDAVRSLGLAERLAASAGATTLRALAKELSEHLPARSLIPARLDDSSAPSPAPSAPSRELSAATDAVWDGRSMKDFMEVRDNDLFAKARQFAGFRRRREDEHLYWYGMPLHSRCQNRAVIHDEQTGRTREYLMFASNNYLGLANHPKVLDAICDATRVYGATNTGCRLIGGTNVLHKELERRLAAFKQRPACIVFPGGYSANLGAISALVKGYDTLVVDKLNHMSIVDGARLSGGVRRIFQHNDMADLERVLSRTRTADAGTLIAVDGVFSMHGDICDLPEIVRLAERYGARVLVDDAHATGVLGERGSGTAEHFGLKGQVDLELGTMSKTLAGMGGFVVGDEEVIDYLRFYADPYVFAATIPAGVAAGLIAALDVIEAEPERIRTLWSNIRRLRARLEEAGFDLENSRSAILPIVIGDERTALRMGRAVRERGLFCQTVVFPGVPLGDARLRVSVTSEHTAADLDLAADVFIEAGREVGVLDSAGESGSRG
;
A
#
# COMPACT_ATOMS: atom_id res chain seq x y z
N MET A 1 19.72 33.38 52.26
CA MET A 1 19.88 34.10 50.97
C MET A 1 20.50 33.21 49.86
N SER A 2 20.67 31.91 50.09
CA SER A 2 21.25 30.99 49.07
C SER A 2 20.22 30.20 48.25
N SER A 3 18.98 30.06 48.70
CA SER A 3 17.97 29.24 48.04
C SER A 3 17.11 29.95 46.96
N VAL A 4 17.18 31.30 46.92
CA VAL A 4 16.40 32.12 45.95
C VAL A 4 17.17 32.32 44.63
N VAL A 5 18.49 32.15 44.65
CA VAL A 5 19.35 32.35 43.48
C VAL A 5 19.35 31.10 42.59
N ASP A 6 19.20 29.90 43.17
CA ASP A 6 19.15 28.64 42.40
C ASP A 6 17.84 28.48 41.63
N HIS A 7 16.68 28.87 42.19
CA HIS A 7 15.39 28.75 41.52
C HIS A 7 15.26 29.66 40.27
N ALA A 8 15.83 30.88 40.31
CA ALA A 8 15.78 31.80 39.17
C ALA A 8 16.71 31.38 38.01
N SER A 9 17.76 30.65 38.32
CA SER A 9 18.67 30.04 37.33
C SER A 9 18.01 28.86 36.62
N ASP A 10 17.34 27.98 37.36
CA ASP A 10 16.63 26.81 36.84
C ASP A 10 15.45 27.19 35.93
N THR A 11 14.67 28.20 36.30
CA THR A 11 13.52 28.64 35.49
C THR A 11 13.95 29.28 34.16
N ARG A 12 15.06 30.00 34.12
CA ARG A 12 15.59 30.56 32.86
C ARG A 12 16.14 29.49 31.93
N GLU A 13 16.75 28.47 32.49
CA GLU A 13 17.25 27.34 31.69
C GLU A 13 16.10 26.52 31.13
N LEU A 14 15.06 26.24 31.93
CA LEU A 14 13.86 25.54 31.46
C LEU A 14 13.16 26.33 30.34
N TYR A 15 12.98 27.65 30.52
CA TYR A 15 12.40 28.50 29.47
C TYR A 15 13.17 28.38 28.15
N ARG A 16 14.51 28.45 28.21
CA ARG A 16 15.33 28.30 26.99
C ARG A 16 15.15 26.95 26.32
N GLN A 17 15.09 25.88 27.10
CA GLN A 17 14.92 24.53 26.58
C GLN A 17 13.52 24.30 25.96
N VAL A 18 12.49 24.93 26.50
CA VAL A 18 11.13 24.88 25.92
C VAL A 18 11.07 25.72 24.64
N VAL A 19 11.70 26.89 24.61
CA VAL A 19 11.83 27.71 23.39
C VAL A 19 12.57 26.94 22.27
N ASP A 20 13.64 26.20 22.63
CA ASP A 20 14.34 25.31 21.69
C ASP A 20 13.41 24.22 21.13
N LEU A 21 12.53 23.65 21.95
CA LEU A 21 11.54 22.66 21.51
C LEU A 21 10.53 23.27 20.51
N ILE A 22 9.98 24.45 20.84
CA ILE A 22 9.06 25.16 19.94
C ILE A 22 9.76 25.50 18.63
N ALA A 23 10.98 26.04 18.66
CA ALA A 23 11.76 26.41 17.49
C ALA A 23 12.07 25.17 16.59
N SER A 24 12.29 24.00 17.21
CA SER A 24 12.57 22.75 16.47
C SER A 24 11.36 22.23 15.68
N ARG A 25 10.13 22.56 16.10
CA ARG A 25 8.86 22.13 15.48
C ARG A 25 8.21 23.21 14.63
N THR A 26 8.71 24.43 14.72
CA THR A 26 8.21 25.57 13.96
C THR A 26 9.38 26.23 13.22
N LEU A 27 9.09 27.14 12.29
CA LEU A 27 10.13 27.91 11.60
C LEU A 27 10.45 29.25 12.33
N TYR A 28 10.06 29.38 13.60
CA TYR A 28 10.29 30.61 14.37
C TYR A 28 11.71 30.69 14.96
N GLU A 29 12.32 31.85 14.81
CA GLU A 29 13.57 32.18 15.51
C GLU A 29 13.29 32.43 17.01
N HIS A 30 14.20 32.02 17.88
CA HIS A 30 14.10 32.14 19.35
C HIS A 30 13.68 33.55 19.82
N GLY A 31 14.12 34.62 19.14
CA GLY A 31 13.79 35.99 19.46
C GLY A 31 12.32 36.39 19.24
N ARG A 32 11.54 35.53 18.57
CA ARG A 32 10.09 35.73 18.38
C ARG A 32 9.22 34.98 19.38
N LEU A 33 9.79 34.06 20.13
CA LEU A 33 9.07 33.21 21.08
C LEU A 33 9.14 33.86 22.49
N LEU A 34 8.41 34.98 22.68
CA LEU A 34 8.35 35.68 23.95
C LEU A 34 7.37 34.97 24.90
N PRO A 35 7.53 35.12 26.24
CA PRO A 35 6.70 34.45 27.23
C PRO A 35 5.19 34.65 27.05
N ASP A 36 4.80 35.86 26.69
CA ASP A 36 3.41 36.31 26.53
C ASP A 36 2.82 36.05 25.12
N CYS A 37 3.62 35.51 24.18
CA CYS A 37 3.12 35.17 22.84
C CYS A 37 2.05 34.08 22.91
N HIS A 38 0.92 34.35 22.28
CA HIS A 38 -0.19 33.39 22.19
C HIS A 38 0.11 32.30 21.15
N LEU A 39 0.09 31.02 21.56
CA LEU A 39 0.52 29.90 20.73
C LEU A 39 -0.31 29.79 19.44
N GLU A 40 -1.63 29.79 19.54
CA GLU A 40 -2.51 29.65 18.38
C GLU A 40 -2.68 31.00 17.64
N GLY A 41 -2.96 32.08 18.36
CA GLY A 41 -3.32 33.36 17.75
C GLY A 41 -2.16 34.11 17.11
N GLU A 42 -0.94 34.05 17.68
CA GLU A 42 0.23 34.81 17.21
C GLU A 42 1.28 33.93 16.54
N LEU A 43 1.44 32.70 17.02
CA LEU A 43 2.44 31.77 16.53
C LEU A 43 1.85 30.67 15.60
N GLY A 44 0.52 30.62 15.39
CA GLY A 44 -0.13 29.63 14.55
C GLY A 44 0.14 28.17 14.97
N ILE A 45 0.46 27.98 16.27
CA ILE A 45 0.68 26.66 16.87
C ILE A 45 -0.67 26.10 17.26
N ASP A 46 -1.29 25.32 16.38
CA ASP A 46 -2.56 24.67 16.63
C ASP A 46 -2.44 23.51 17.64
N SER A 47 -3.57 22.90 17.99
CA SER A 47 -3.60 21.80 18.96
C SER A 47 -2.73 20.61 18.56
N VAL A 48 -2.57 20.33 17.28
CA VAL A 48 -1.76 19.21 16.77
C VAL A 48 -0.26 19.48 16.94
N ILE A 49 0.16 20.69 16.62
CA ILE A 49 1.56 21.13 16.80
C ILE A 49 1.88 21.20 18.29
N LEU A 50 0.95 21.71 19.12
CA LEU A 50 1.11 21.78 20.57
C LEU A 50 1.25 20.39 21.21
N GLU A 51 0.42 19.42 20.82
CA GLU A 51 0.54 18.03 21.28
C GLU A 51 1.88 17.41 20.88
N SER A 52 2.38 17.72 19.68
CA SER A 52 3.71 17.27 19.25
C SER A 52 4.84 17.88 20.09
N ILE A 53 4.75 19.17 20.47
CA ILE A 53 5.72 19.84 21.34
C ILE A 53 5.66 19.23 22.75
N LEU A 54 4.48 18.97 23.29
CA LEU A 54 4.29 18.30 24.59
C LEU A 54 4.85 16.88 24.60
N ALA A 55 4.67 16.11 23.53
CA ALA A 55 5.24 14.77 23.39
C ALA A 55 6.77 14.80 23.37
N ASP A 56 7.38 15.79 22.69
CA ASP A 56 8.83 15.99 22.70
C ASP A 56 9.32 16.42 24.10
N ALA A 57 8.57 17.27 24.80
CA ALA A 57 8.87 17.66 26.17
C ALA A 57 8.79 16.45 27.11
N ALA A 58 7.75 15.63 27.01
CA ALA A 58 7.59 14.40 27.76
C ALA A 58 8.81 13.46 27.58
N THR A 59 9.26 13.32 26.34
CA THR A 59 10.42 12.48 25.99
C THR A 59 11.74 13.09 26.47
N ARG A 60 11.94 14.40 26.26
CA ARG A 60 13.21 15.09 26.56
C ARG A 60 13.44 15.24 28.05
N PHE A 61 12.37 15.53 28.79
CA PHE A 61 12.42 15.75 30.23
C PHE A 61 12.00 14.55 31.07
N GLU A 62 11.57 13.46 30.40
CA GLU A 62 11.05 12.23 31.02
C GLU A 62 9.92 12.51 32.02
N ILE A 63 8.93 13.33 31.65
CA ILE A 63 7.80 13.78 32.47
C ILE A 63 6.47 13.31 31.90
N ASP A 64 5.45 13.25 32.75
CA ASP A 64 4.06 13.00 32.33
C ASP A 64 3.35 14.35 32.13
N VAL A 65 3.05 14.67 30.87
CA VAL A 65 2.33 15.90 30.47
C VAL A 65 0.84 15.67 30.24
N SER A 66 0.31 14.49 30.57
CA SER A 66 -1.10 14.13 30.34
C SER A 66 -2.12 15.05 31.05
N ARG A 67 -1.68 15.78 32.06
CA ARG A 67 -2.48 16.74 32.82
C ARG A 67 -2.34 18.19 32.36
N ALA A 68 -1.50 18.48 31.39
CA ALA A 68 -1.29 19.82 30.88
C ALA A 68 -2.53 20.28 30.08
N GLN A 69 -3.35 21.16 30.70
CA GLN A 69 -4.56 21.74 30.10
C GLN A 69 -4.54 23.26 30.18
N GLY A 70 -5.19 23.93 29.26
CA GLY A 70 -5.35 25.40 29.28
C GLY A 70 -4.09 26.18 28.85
N ILE A 71 -3.18 25.57 28.09
CA ILE A 71 -1.95 26.18 27.60
C ILE A 71 -2.30 27.12 26.43
N ALA A 72 -2.20 28.42 26.66
CA ALA A 72 -2.51 29.44 25.66
C ALA A 72 -1.28 30.24 25.20
N THR A 73 -0.26 30.39 26.06
CA THR A 73 0.95 31.16 25.80
C THR A 73 2.22 30.31 25.91
N VAL A 74 3.35 30.85 25.46
CA VAL A 74 4.66 30.21 25.66
C VAL A 74 4.97 30.02 27.14
N GLN A 75 4.59 30.98 27.99
CA GLN A 75 4.79 30.87 29.44
C GLN A 75 3.95 29.76 30.05
N ASP A 76 2.68 29.63 29.65
CA ASP A 76 1.81 28.53 30.14
C ASP A 76 2.42 27.16 29.83
N LEU A 77 3.06 27.03 28.67
CA LEU A 77 3.75 25.79 28.29
C LEU A 77 5.00 25.53 29.16
N VAL A 78 5.77 26.57 29.45
CA VAL A 78 6.93 26.47 30.36
C VAL A 78 6.49 26.07 31.76
N ASP A 79 5.43 26.71 32.27
CA ASP A 79 4.89 26.42 33.59
C ASP A 79 4.34 25.01 33.70
N ALA A 80 3.59 24.54 32.70
CA ALA A 80 3.07 23.18 32.66
C ALA A 80 4.18 22.10 32.65
N ILE A 81 5.27 22.33 31.92
CA ILE A 81 6.45 21.45 31.92
C ILE A 81 7.20 21.54 33.26
N GLY A 82 7.28 22.73 33.85
CA GLY A 82 7.89 22.96 35.16
C GLY A 82 7.17 22.25 36.30
N ASP A 83 5.84 22.30 36.31
CA ASP A 83 4.98 21.58 37.26
C ASP A 83 5.14 20.06 37.12
N ALA A 84 5.16 19.54 35.91
CA ALA A 84 5.40 18.13 35.67
C ALA A 84 6.81 17.64 36.09
N LEU A 85 7.82 18.53 36.02
CA LEU A 85 9.15 18.25 36.54
C LEU A 85 9.20 18.25 38.08
N ALA A 86 8.41 19.12 38.74
CA ALA A 86 8.32 19.21 40.20
C ALA A 86 7.67 17.97 40.83
N ASP A 87 6.67 17.38 40.15
CA ASP A 87 5.98 16.16 40.59
C ASP A 87 6.87 14.89 40.54
N ARG A 88 8.07 14.98 39.96
CA ARG A 88 9.04 13.87 39.82
C ARG A 88 9.87 13.57 41.07
N VAL A 89 9.79 14.36 42.15
CA VAL A 89 10.64 14.22 43.33
C VAL A 89 9.94 13.44 44.44
N GLU A 90 9.93 12.09 44.36
CA GLU A 90 9.84 11.18 45.50
C GLU A 90 10.94 10.11 45.48
N PRO A 91 11.44 9.64 46.69
CA PRO A 91 12.74 9.01 46.79
C PRO A 91 12.76 7.54 46.41
N ILE A 92 13.87 7.17 45.79
CA ILE A 92 14.24 5.81 45.39
C ILE A 92 14.23 4.85 46.59
N ARG A 93 13.30 3.86 46.59
CA ARG A 93 13.42 2.67 47.43
C ARG A 93 14.32 1.68 46.72
N GLN A 94 15.43 1.34 47.39
CA GLN A 94 16.30 0.22 46.99
C GLN A 94 15.54 -1.11 47.10
N VAL A 95 15.55 -1.88 46.02
CA VAL A 95 15.08 -3.27 45.98
C VAL A 95 16.28 -4.21 45.80
N PRO A 96 16.32 -5.36 46.50
CA PRO A 96 17.50 -6.23 46.59
C PRO A 96 17.76 -6.97 45.28
N VAL A 97 19.04 -7.20 45.01
CA VAL A 97 19.55 -8.02 43.89
C VAL A 97 19.23 -9.50 44.15
N GLY A 98 18.53 -10.09 43.20
CA GLY A 98 18.42 -11.56 43.17
C GLY A 98 17.44 -12.07 42.12
N THR A 99 17.99 -12.82 41.15
CA THR A 99 17.38 -13.81 40.27
C THR A 99 16.57 -13.37 39.05
N ALA A 100 17.03 -13.90 37.90
CA ALA A 100 16.37 -14.06 36.60
C ALA A 100 15.82 -12.76 35.95
N LEU A 101 16.41 -12.41 34.83
CA LEU A 101 15.94 -11.32 33.96
C LEU A 101 14.50 -11.62 33.51
N SER A 102 13.56 -10.75 33.93
CA SER A 102 12.15 -10.81 33.54
C SER A 102 11.99 -10.46 32.06
N GLU A 103 10.98 -11.05 31.41
CA GLU A 103 10.55 -10.74 30.02
C GLU A 103 10.18 -9.25 29.82
N GLU A 104 9.95 -8.52 30.88
CA GLU A 104 9.43 -7.15 30.91
C GLU A 104 10.26 -6.11 30.15
N PRO A 105 11.61 -6.04 30.23
CA PRO A 105 12.38 -5.04 29.48
C PRO A 105 12.39 -5.29 27.97
N ALA A 106 12.39 -6.54 27.54
CA ALA A 106 12.31 -6.91 26.13
C ALA A 106 10.91 -6.59 25.57
N LEU A 107 9.86 -6.83 26.35
CA LEU A 107 8.49 -6.53 25.98
C LEU A 107 8.26 -5.03 25.83
N GLU A 108 8.73 -4.21 26.75
CA GLU A 108 8.61 -2.75 26.64
C GLU A 108 9.39 -2.19 25.43
N THR A 109 10.54 -2.79 25.11
CA THR A 109 11.29 -2.43 23.89
C THR A 109 10.49 -2.76 22.65
N VAL A 110 9.91 -3.97 22.56
CA VAL A 110 9.09 -4.42 21.42
C VAL A 110 7.84 -3.53 21.26
N LEU A 111 7.15 -3.24 22.37
CA LEU A 111 5.95 -2.38 22.34
C LEU A 111 6.27 -0.95 21.92
N THR A 112 7.36 -0.36 22.42
CA THR A 112 7.81 0.97 22.03
C THR A 112 8.14 1.03 20.54
N ILE A 113 8.74 -0.02 19.99
CA ILE A 113 9.05 -0.12 18.56
C ILE A 113 7.76 -0.33 17.76
N ALA A 114 6.85 -1.17 18.22
CA ALA A 114 5.55 -1.38 17.58
C ALA A 114 4.74 -0.07 17.49
N MET A 115 4.71 0.75 18.55
CA MET A 115 4.09 2.08 18.51
C MET A 115 4.68 2.98 17.41
N ARG A 116 6.00 2.96 17.20
CA ARG A 116 6.67 3.76 16.16
C ARG A 116 6.31 3.33 14.75
N HIS A 117 6.17 2.02 14.52
CA HIS A 117 5.87 1.47 13.19
C HIS A 117 4.40 1.52 12.84
N THR A 118 3.50 1.44 13.84
CA THR A 118 2.06 1.40 13.63
C THR A 118 1.36 2.73 13.88
N GLN A 119 2.02 3.67 14.56
CA GLN A 119 1.43 4.91 15.09
C GLN A 119 0.29 4.66 16.09
N TYR A 120 0.16 3.45 16.63
CA TYR A 120 -0.80 3.13 17.67
C TYR A 120 -0.35 3.69 19.02
N ARG A 121 -1.32 4.10 19.84
CA ARG A 121 -1.07 4.44 21.24
C ARG A 121 -0.86 3.18 22.06
N ARG A 122 -0.23 3.34 23.23
CA ARG A 122 0.08 2.22 24.13
C ARG A 122 -1.15 1.40 24.54
N ASP A 123 -2.29 2.07 24.75
CA ASP A 123 -3.56 1.46 25.11
C ASP A 123 -4.24 0.69 23.96
N GLN A 124 -3.81 0.88 22.73
CA GLN A 124 -4.28 0.17 21.54
C GLN A 124 -3.44 -1.08 21.22
N LEU A 125 -2.29 -1.27 21.89
CA LEU A 125 -1.38 -2.40 21.70
C LEU A 125 -1.51 -3.38 22.85
N ASP A 126 -2.41 -4.37 22.71
CA ASP A 126 -2.42 -5.54 23.60
C ASP A 126 -1.28 -6.48 23.17
N ALA A 127 -0.33 -6.73 24.10
CA ALA A 127 0.84 -7.55 23.84
C ALA A 127 0.51 -9.04 23.55
N ASP A 128 -0.64 -9.49 24.00
CA ASP A 128 -1.12 -10.87 23.85
C ASP A 128 -2.10 -11.03 22.65
N ALA A 129 -2.49 -9.92 22.00
CA ALA A 129 -3.31 -9.94 20.80
C ALA A 129 -2.52 -10.46 19.59
N ASP A 130 -3.22 -11.10 18.64
CA ASP A 130 -2.63 -11.52 17.37
C ASP A 130 -2.20 -10.29 16.56
N VAL A 131 -0.92 -10.24 16.16
CA VAL A 131 -0.33 -9.05 15.52
C VAL A 131 -0.98 -8.71 14.20
N GLU A 132 -1.41 -9.70 13.44
CA GLU A 132 -2.02 -9.50 12.12
C GLU A 132 -3.53 -9.32 12.23
N ALA A 133 -4.21 -10.24 12.90
CA ALA A 133 -5.66 -10.26 12.97
C ALA A 133 -6.26 -9.23 13.95
N ASP A 134 -5.63 -9.05 15.12
CA ASP A 134 -6.18 -8.20 16.17
C ASP A 134 -5.55 -6.79 16.18
N LEU A 135 -4.25 -6.68 15.82
CA LEU A 135 -3.54 -5.40 15.80
C LEU A 135 -3.40 -4.81 14.37
N GLY A 136 -3.74 -5.56 13.32
CA GLY A 136 -3.61 -5.09 11.94
C GLY A 136 -2.16 -4.83 11.52
N ILE A 137 -1.19 -5.49 12.16
CA ILE A 137 0.24 -5.38 11.89
C ILE A 137 0.59 -6.46 10.87
N ASP A 138 0.70 -6.08 9.60
CA ASP A 138 1.05 -7.02 8.53
C ASP A 138 2.48 -7.56 8.65
N SER A 139 2.78 -8.62 7.90
CA SER A 139 4.07 -9.30 7.94
C SER A 139 5.27 -8.41 7.59
N VAL A 140 5.08 -7.35 6.81
CA VAL A 140 6.13 -6.40 6.44
C VAL A 140 6.44 -5.48 7.62
N VAL A 141 5.40 -4.91 8.24
CA VAL A 141 5.55 -4.08 9.44
C VAL A 141 6.08 -4.92 10.60
N MET A 142 5.61 -6.16 10.75
CA MET A 142 6.11 -7.08 11.79
C MET A 142 7.60 -7.42 11.61
N ALA A 143 8.06 -7.64 10.37
CA ALA A 143 9.48 -7.85 10.09
C ALA A 143 10.33 -6.61 10.43
N SER A 144 9.79 -5.42 10.21
CA SER A 144 10.45 -4.15 10.58
C SER A 144 10.54 -3.99 12.10
N ILE A 145 9.45 -4.28 12.81
CA ILE A 145 9.42 -4.29 14.30
C ILE A 145 10.44 -5.28 14.85
N THR A 146 10.47 -6.50 14.31
CA THR A 146 11.43 -7.54 14.72
C THR A 146 12.86 -7.11 14.47
N GLY A 147 13.17 -6.58 13.28
CA GLY A 147 14.51 -6.09 12.94
C GLY A 147 14.99 -4.95 13.85
N ASP A 148 14.11 -4.02 14.18
CA ASP A 148 14.43 -2.91 15.10
C ASP A 148 14.59 -3.40 16.55
N ALA A 149 13.77 -4.36 16.98
CA ALA A 149 13.88 -4.95 18.31
C ALA A 149 15.20 -5.72 18.47
N VAL A 150 15.59 -6.52 17.48
CA VAL A 150 16.89 -7.23 17.46
C VAL A 150 18.06 -6.25 17.57
N ARG A 151 18.03 -5.15 16.81
CA ARG A 151 19.06 -4.09 16.87
C ARG A 151 19.08 -3.37 18.21
N SER A 152 17.92 -2.97 18.72
CA SER A 152 17.80 -2.23 20.00
C SER A 152 18.24 -3.08 21.20
N LEU A 153 18.07 -4.39 21.13
CA LEU A 153 18.51 -5.33 22.14
C LEU A 153 19.96 -5.82 21.94
N GLY A 154 20.66 -5.35 20.91
CA GLY A 154 22.05 -5.71 20.63
C GLY A 154 22.25 -7.18 20.21
N LEU A 155 21.24 -7.81 19.63
CA LEU A 155 21.25 -9.19 19.19
C LEU A 155 21.79 -9.35 17.75
N ALA A 156 22.26 -10.53 17.38
CA ALA A 156 22.81 -10.79 16.05
C ALA A 156 21.70 -10.77 14.98
N GLU A 157 21.93 -10.10 13.85
CA GLU A 157 20.95 -9.89 12.75
C GLU A 157 20.31 -11.16 12.17
N ARG A 158 20.95 -12.32 12.34
CA ARG A 158 20.39 -13.62 11.90
C ARG A 158 19.11 -14.03 12.64
N LEU A 159 18.83 -13.44 13.79
CA LEU A 159 17.60 -13.68 14.56
C LEU A 159 16.36 -12.95 13.96
N ALA A 160 16.57 -11.91 13.16
CA ALA A 160 15.48 -11.19 12.53
C ALA A 160 14.72 -12.00 11.44
N ALA A 161 15.30 -13.11 10.97
CA ALA A 161 14.73 -13.96 9.92
C ALA A 161 13.89 -15.16 10.45
N SER A 162 13.89 -15.41 11.76
CA SER A 162 13.28 -16.62 12.35
C SER A 162 11.98 -16.38 13.14
N ALA A 163 11.52 -15.14 13.28
CA ALA A 163 10.38 -14.83 14.14
C ALA A 163 9.03 -15.14 13.46
N GLY A 164 8.51 -16.32 13.68
CA GLY A 164 7.10 -16.67 13.44
C GLY A 164 6.19 -16.27 14.61
N ALA A 165 6.53 -15.21 15.34
CA ALA A 165 5.77 -14.77 16.50
C ALA A 165 4.43 -14.16 16.08
N THR A 166 3.33 -14.71 16.59
CA THR A 166 1.96 -14.24 16.30
C THR A 166 1.47 -13.18 17.28
N THR A 167 2.24 -12.87 18.34
CA THR A 167 1.95 -11.82 19.32
C THR A 167 3.21 -11.03 19.65
N LEU A 168 3.06 -9.76 20.09
CA LEU A 168 4.20 -8.95 20.51
C LEU A 168 4.91 -9.51 21.74
N ARG A 169 4.17 -10.17 22.65
CA ARG A 169 4.75 -10.88 23.81
C ARG A 169 5.55 -12.10 23.38
N ALA A 170 5.06 -12.89 22.41
CA ALA A 170 5.80 -14.04 21.88
C ALA A 170 7.12 -13.60 21.25
N LEU A 171 7.13 -12.50 20.51
CA LEU A 171 8.35 -11.90 19.96
C LEU A 171 9.31 -11.46 21.08
N ALA A 172 8.82 -10.74 22.08
CA ALA A 172 9.63 -10.27 23.20
C ALA A 172 10.25 -11.43 23.98
N LYS A 173 9.50 -12.51 24.18
CA LYS A 173 9.99 -13.73 24.84
C LYS A 173 11.09 -14.40 24.02
N GLU A 174 10.88 -14.62 22.74
CA GLU A 174 11.89 -15.19 21.82
C GLU A 174 13.19 -14.38 21.83
N LEU A 175 13.08 -13.05 21.78
CA LEU A 175 14.25 -12.16 21.82
C LEU A 175 14.95 -12.18 23.21
N SER A 176 14.20 -12.29 24.30
CA SER A 176 14.75 -12.33 25.66
C SER A 176 15.59 -13.59 25.93
N GLU A 177 15.25 -14.72 25.32
CA GLU A 177 15.99 -15.98 25.42
C GLU A 177 17.41 -15.91 24.82
N HIS A 178 17.65 -14.93 23.94
CA HIS A 178 18.94 -14.73 23.26
C HIS A 178 19.77 -13.58 23.86
N LEU A 179 19.30 -12.91 24.92
CA LEU A 179 20.04 -11.85 25.60
C LEU A 179 21.16 -12.44 26.45
N PRO A 180 22.43 -11.97 26.31
CA PRO A 180 23.51 -12.40 27.15
C PRO A 180 23.29 -11.93 28.61
N ALA A 181 23.60 -12.77 29.58
CA ALA A 181 23.38 -12.54 31.03
C ALA A 181 24.16 -11.34 31.64
N ARG A 182 24.77 -10.48 30.84
CA ARG A 182 25.49 -9.25 31.25
C ARG A 182 25.54 -8.25 30.10
N SER A 183 24.87 -7.13 30.27
CA SER A 183 25.38 -5.79 30.02
C SER A 183 24.22 -4.78 29.88
N LEU A 184 23.95 -4.05 30.94
CA LEU A 184 23.28 -2.75 30.88
C LEU A 184 24.31 -1.70 31.25
N ILE A 185 25.08 -1.22 30.25
CA ILE A 185 25.82 0.04 30.30
C ILE A 185 25.65 0.69 28.93
N PRO A 186 25.10 1.91 28.83
CA PRO A 186 24.98 2.61 27.55
C PRO A 186 26.37 3.02 27.05
N ALA A 187 26.70 2.62 25.83
CA ALA A 187 27.92 3.04 25.15
C ALA A 187 27.86 4.54 24.84
N ARG A 188 28.82 5.30 25.35
CA ARG A 188 29.12 6.66 24.91
C ARG A 188 29.57 6.63 23.45
N LEU A 189 28.98 7.46 22.64
CA LEU A 189 29.45 7.77 21.28
C LEU A 189 30.74 8.57 21.39
N ASP A 190 31.86 8.02 20.98
CA ASP A 190 33.08 8.74 20.70
C ASP A 190 33.07 9.27 19.26
N ASP A 191 33.16 10.58 19.20
CA ASP A 191 33.23 11.37 17.98
C ASP A 191 34.70 11.50 17.57
N SER A 192 35.13 10.76 16.55
CA SER A 192 36.33 11.11 15.75
C SER A 192 36.55 10.19 14.55
N SER A 193 36.21 10.64 13.36
CA SER A 193 37.06 10.40 12.16
C SER A 193 36.63 11.29 10.99
N ALA A 194 37.59 12.09 10.55
CA ALA A 194 37.51 13.00 9.42
C ALA A 194 37.41 12.24 8.08
N PRO A 195 36.80 12.85 7.04
CA PRO A 195 36.56 12.17 5.76
C PRO A 195 37.82 12.08 4.89
N SER A 196 38.09 10.91 4.36
CA SER A 196 39.07 10.69 3.29
C SER A 196 38.47 11.07 1.92
N PRO A 197 39.34 11.54 0.98
CA PRO A 197 38.87 12.06 -0.31
C PRO A 197 38.39 10.96 -1.26
N ALA A 198 37.41 11.32 -2.08
CA ALA A 198 36.77 10.45 -3.07
C ALA A 198 37.75 10.01 -4.17
N PRO A 199 37.70 8.75 -4.64
CA PRO A 199 38.44 8.33 -5.80
C PRO A 199 37.73 8.71 -7.11
N SER A 200 38.52 9.18 -8.06
CA SER A 200 38.16 9.52 -9.43
C SER A 200 37.62 8.30 -10.20
N ALA A 201 36.60 8.54 -11.04
CA ALA A 201 35.95 7.54 -11.88
C ALA A 201 36.91 6.88 -12.88
N PRO A 202 36.89 5.55 -13.03
CA PRO A 202 37.60 4.89 -14.11
C PRO A 202 36.75 4.79 -15.38
N SER A 203 37.43 4.98 -16.50
CA SER A 203 36.94 4.81 -17.86
C SER A 203 36.53 3.36 -18.16
N ARG A 204 35.45 3.26 -18.91
CA ARG A 204 34.74 2.04 -19.27
C ARG A 204 35.50 1.23 -20.30
N GLU A 205 36.07 0.09 -19.94
CA GLU A 205 36.37 -0.99 -20.86
C GLU A 205 35.31 -2.09 -20.76
N LEU A 206 34.75 -2.44 -21.91
CA LEU A 206 33.80 -3.56 -22.04
C LEU A 206 34.55 -4.88 -21.85
N SER A 207 34.41 -5.54 -20.74
CA SER A 207 34.83 -6.92 -20.57
C SER A 207 33.63 -7.87 -20.63
N ALA A 208 33.84 -9.02 -21.28
CA ALA A 208 32.89 -10.08 -21.50
C ALA A 208 32.13 -10.50 -20.22
N ALA A 209 30.85 -10.79 -20.39
CA ALA A 209 29.94 -11.21 -19.33
C ALA A 209 30.45 -12.46 -18.61
N THR A 210 31.06 -12.26 -17.45
CA THR A 210 31.09 -13.29 -16.41
C THR A 210 29.74 -13.31 -15.75
N ASP A 211 29.17 -14.50 -15.51
CA ASP A 211 27.95 -14.69 -14.70
C ASP A 211 28.11 -13.96 -13.38
N ALA A 212 27.53 -12.76 -13.29
CA ALA A 212 27.58 -11.97 -12.08
C ALA A 212 26.87 -12.75 -10.97
N VAL A 213 27.58 -13.02 -9.88
CA VAL A 213 27.01 -13.72 -8.74
C VAL A 213 25.80 -12.92 -8.25
N TRP A 214 24.62 -13.55 -8.26
CA TRP A 214 23.40 -12.96 -7.71
C TRP A 214 23.67 -12.53 -6.26
N ASP A 215 23.48 -11.25 -5.95
CA ASP A 215 23.82 -10.67 -4.65
C ASP A 215 22.79 -10.92 -3.54
N GLY A 216 21.73 -11.68 -3.85
CA GLY A 216 20.68 -12.06 -2.90
C GLY A 216 19.76 -10.93 -2.47
N ARG A 217 19.99 -9.69 -2.93
CA ARG A 217 19.19 -8.52 -2.56
C ARG A 217 17.94 -8.38 -3.42
N SER A 218 16.90 -7.85 -2.80
CA SER A 218 15.61 -7.48 -3.38
C SER A 218 15.33 -5.99 -3.21
N MET A 219 14.23 -5.49 -3.75
CA MET A 219 13.78 -4.11 -3.51
C MET A 219 13.48 -3.83 -2.02
N LYS A 220 13.16 -4.85 -1.22
CA LYS A 220 12.93 -4.73 0.23
C LYS A 220 14.14 -4.13 0.96
N ASP A 221 15.35 -4.50 0.56
CA ASP A 221 16.60 -4.10 1.23
C ASP A 221 16.90 -2.59 1.14
N PHE A 222 16.14 -1.85 0.31
CA PHE A 222 16.31 -0.42 0.09
C PHE A 222 15.17 0.43 0.66
N MET A 223 14.14 -0.18 1.26
CA MET A 223 13.00 0.56 1.81
C MET A 223 13.39 1.32 3.09
N GLU A 224 14.15 0.69 3.97
CA GLU A 224 14.46 1.19 5.31
C GLU A 224 15.97 1.32 5.57
N VAL A 225 16.69 1.88 4.62
CA VAL A 225 18.10 2.23 4.84
C VAL A 225 18.18 3.44 5.77
N ARG A 226 18.77 3.25 6.96
CA ARG A 226 19.01 4.34 7.92
C ARG A 226 20.34 5.04 7.58
N ASP A 227 20.24 6.32 7.31
CA ASP A 227 21.39 7.19 7.01
C ASP A 227 20.99 8.63 7.42
N ASN A 228 21.95 9.46 7.80
CA ASN A 228 21.74 10.88 8.05
C ASN A 228 21.40 11.66 6.77
N ASP A 229 21.73 11.10 5.60
CA ASP A 229 21.28 11.62 4.31
C ASP A 229 20.02 10.88 3.84
N LEU A 230 18.89 11.59 3.82
CA LEU A 230 17.58 11.09 3.34
C LEU A 230 17.64 10.39 1.97
N PHE A 231 18.57 10.78 1.10
CA PHE A 231 18.73 10.24 -0.26
C PHE A 231 19.69 9.05 -0.36
N ALA A 232 20.32 8.62 0.72
CA ALA A 232 21.28 7.50 0.70
C ALA A 232 20.64 6.22 0.14
N LYS A 233 19.42 5.88 0.59
CA LYS A 233 18.64 4.73 0.06
C LYS A 233 18.39 4.82 -1.44
N ALA A 234 18.11 5.99 -1.97
CA ALA A 234 17.88 6.19 -3.40
C ALA A 234 19.16 5.94 -4.22
N ARG A 235 20.33 6.38 -3.73
CA ARG A 235 21.61 6.11 -4.40
C ARG A 235 21.97 4.62 -4.37
N GLN A 236 21.75 3.95 -3.25
CA GLN A 236 21.98 2.51 -3.12
C GLN A 236 21.07 1.71 -4.05
N PHE A 237 19.77 2.04 -4.08
CA PHE A 237 18.81 1.42 -4.99
C PHE A 237 19.16 1.66 -6.46
N ALA A 238 19.62 2.87 -6.83
CA ALA A 238 20.03 3.18 -8.20
C ALA A 238 21.19 2.29 -8.68
N GLY A 239 22.13 1.94 -7.79
CA GLY A 239 23.21 0.99 -8.08
C GLY A 239 22.70 -0.44 -8.26
N PHE A 240 21.77 -0.88 -7.41
CA PHE A 240 21.12 -2.18 -7.53
C PHE A 240 20.31 -2.28 -8.83
N ARG A 241 19.45 -1.29 -9.13
CA ARG A 241 18.62 -1.24 -10.33
C ARG A 241 19.47 -1.35 -11.60
N ARG A 242 20.55 -0.54 -11.71
CA ARG A 242 21.44 -0.57 -12.89
C ARG A 242 22.02 -1.95 -13.14
N ARG A 243 22.47 -2.68 -12.11
CA ARG A 243 22.97 -4.06 -12.28
C ARG A 243 21.90 -4.99 -12.85
N ARG A 244 20.65 -4.90 -12.35
CA ARG A 244 19.54 -5.72 -12.86
C ARG A 244 19.13 -5.35 -14.29
N GLU A 245 19.28 -4.08 -14.65
CA GLU A 245 19.09 -3.59 -16.03
C GLU A 245 20.22 -4.09 -16.96
N ASP A 246 21.48 -4.03 -16.53
CA ASP A 246 22.65 -4.55 -17.27
C ASP A 246 22.54 -6.09 -17.49
N GLU A 247 21.91 -6.81 -16.56
CA GLU A 247 21.58 -8.24 -16.66
C GLU A 247 20.32 -8.50 -17.52
N HIS A 248 19.64 -7.47 -18.03
CA HIS A 248 18.35 -7.52 -18.73
C HIS A 248 17.23 -8.19 -17.91
N LEU A 249 17.31 -8.16 -16.59
CA LEU A 249 16.31 -8.72 -15.69
C LEU A 249 15.22 -7.69 -15.34
N TYR A 250 15.60 -6.44 -15.02
CA TYR A 250 14.67 -5.35 -14.76
C TYR A 250 14.31 -4.65 -16.07
N TRP A 251 13.11 -4.92 -16.54
CA TRP A 251 12.57 -4.37 -17.78
C TRP A 251 11.25 -3.67 -17.52
N TYR A 252 11.34 -2.56 -16.77
CA TYR A 252 10.19 -1.77 -16.34
C TYR A 252 10.20 -0.40 -17.02
N GLY A 253 9.00 0.13 -17.32
CA GLY A 253 8.86 1.48 -17.87
C GLY A 253 9.25 1.65 -19.33
N MET A 254 9.42 0.57 -20.10
CA MET A 254 9.76 0.64 -21.52
C MET A 254 8.66 1.33 -22.33
N PRO A 255 8.99 2.31 -23.19
CA PRO A 255 8.02 3.10 -23.92
C PRO A 255 7.34 2.31 -25.05
N LEU A 256 6.01 2.43 -25.13
CA LEU A 256 5.22 1.98 -26.27
C LEU A 256 5.37 2.95 -27.43
N HIS A 257 5.72 2.43 -28.61
CA HIS A 257 5.78 3.17 -29.87
C HIS A 257 4.56 2.90 -30.77
N SER A 258 3.54 2.26 -30.25
CA SER A 258 2.29 1.98 -30.92
C SER A 258 1.11 2.15 -29.97
N ARG A 259 -0.09 1.90 -30.47
CA ARG A 259 -1.29 1.72 -29.63
C ARG A 259 -1.11 0.48 -28.75
N CYS A 260 -1.70 0.52 -27.55
CA CYS A 260 -1.78 -0.65 -26.67
C CYS A 260 -2.95 -1.55 -27.12
N GLN A 261 -2.63 -2.63 -27.80
CA GLN A 261 -3.57 -3.66 -28.29
C GLN A 261 -3.08 -5.04 -27.87
N ASN A 262 -3.65 -6.12 -28.43
CA ASN A 262 -3.12 -7.49 -28.26
C ASN A 262 -1.66 -7.63 -28.74
N ARG A 263 -1.20 -6.72 -29.60
CA ARG A 263 0.19 -6.55 -29.99
C ARG A 263 0.59 -5.08 -29.84
N ALA A 264 1.82 -4.84 -29.41
CA ALA A 264 2.35 -3.48 -29.25
C ALA A 264 3.83 -3.41 -29.64
N VAL A 265 4.22 -2.33 -30.29
CA VAL A 265 5.62 -2.03 -30.58
C VAL A 265 6.22 -1.33 -29.36
N ILE A 266 7.30 -1.89 -28.81
CA ILE A 266 7.98 -1.39 -27.64
C ILE A 266 9.42 -1.08 -28.03
N HIS A 267 9.92 0.06 -27.57
CA HIS A 267 11.33 0.41 -27.64
C HIS A 267 12.04 -0.04 -26.36
N ASP A 268 12.95 -0.96 -26.49
CA ASP A 268 13.79 -1.43 -25.40
C ASP A 268 14.95 -0.46 -25.20
N GLU A 269 14.87 0.40 -24.20
CA GLU A 269 15.88 1.41 -23.89
C GLU A 269 17.22 0.80 -23.44
N GLN A 270 17.24 -0.45 -22.98
CA GLN A 270 18.46 -1.14 -22.56
C GLN A 270 19.28 -1.65 -23.75
N THR A 271 18.60 -2.09 -24.81
CA THR A 271 19.26 -2.64 -26.00
C THR A 271 19.21 -1.72 -27.21
N GLY A 272 18.39 -0.65 -27.15
CA GLY A 272 18.12 0.25 -28.28
C GLY A 272 17.28 -0.40 -29.40
N ARG A 273 16.67 -1.55 -29.16
CA ARG A 273 15.90 -2.28 -30.16
C ARG A 273 14.40 -1.95 -30.03
N THR A 274 13.77 -1.77 -31.18
CA THR A 274 12.31 -1.60 -31.27
C THR A 274 11.72 -2.82 -31.96
N ARG A 275 10.75 -3.51 -31.32
CA ARG A 275 10.09 -4.66 -31.90
C ARG A 275 8.65 -4.79 -31.43
N GLU A 276 7.85 -5.56 -32.15
CA GLU A 276 6.49 -5.93 -31.76
C GLU A 276 6.52 -7.07 -30.73
N TYR A 277 5.64 -6.96 -29.73
CA TYR A 277 5.39 -7.96 -28.70
C TYR A 277 3.91 -8.33 -28.67
N LEU A 278 3.62 -9.60 -28.44
CA LEU A 278 2.30 -10.05 -28.03
C LEU A 278 2.08 -9.63 -26.57
N MET A 279 1.00 -8.88 -26.30
CA MET A 279 0.82 -8.10 -25.08
C MET A 279 -0.10 -8.80 -24.06
N PHE A 280 0.47 -9.24 -22.94
CA PHE A 280 -0.26 -9.78 -21.78
C PHE A 280 -0.04 -8.95 -20.49
N ALA A 281 0.54 -7.75 -20.60
CA ALA A 281 0.77 -6.85 -19.48
C ALA A 281 -0.31 -5.75 -19.36
N SER A 282 -1.24 -5.66 -20.31
CA SER A 282 -2.28 -4.63 -20.33
C SER A 282 -3.57 -5.10 -19.66
N ASN A 283 -4.21 -4.20 -18.91
CA ASN A 283 -5.55 -4.43 -18.32
C ASN A 283 -6.70 -3.94 -19.22
N ASN A 284 -6.47 -3.78 -20.53
CA ASN A 284 -7.48 -3.42 -21.52
C ASN A 284 -8.40 -4.63 -21.86
N TYR A 285 -9.09 -5.16 -20.84
CA TYR A 285 -9.75 -6.48 -20.89
C TYR A 285 -10.72 -6.66 -22.05
N LEU A 286 -11.48 -5.62 -22.41
CA LEU A 286 -12.45 -5.65 -23.51
C LEU A 286 -11.96 -4.98 -24.80
N GLY A 287 -10.69 -4.54 -24.86
CA GLY A 287 -10.12 -3.95 -26.07
C GLY A 287 -10.64 -2.54 -26.39
N LEU A 288 -11.16 -1.80 -25.41
CA LEU A 288 -11.84 -0.54 -25.66
C LEU A 288 -10.90 0.66 -25.87
N ALA A 289 -9.62 0.55 -25.49
CA ALA A 289 -8.67 1.66 -25.56
C ALA A 289 -8.46 2.21 -27.01
N ASN A 290 -8.76 1.38 -28.03
CA ASN A 290 -8.62 1.77 -29.42
C ASN A 290 -9.95 1.70 -30.19
N HIS A 291 -11.07 1.54 -29.47
CA HIS A 291 -12.38 1.45 -30.11
C HIS A 291 -12.75 2.79 -30.80
N PRO A 292 -13.16 2.80 -32.08
CA PRO A 292 -13.43 4.05 -32.82
C PRO A 292 -14.41 4.98 -32.11
N LYS A 293 -15.52 4.48 -31.56
CA LYS A 293 -16.50 5.28 -30.83
C LYS A 293 -15.89 5.98 -29.61
N VAL A 294 -14.96 5.31 -28.90
CA VAL A 294 -14.28 5.86 -27.73
C VAL A 294 -13.32 6.98 -28.16
N LEU A 295 -12.53 6.74 -29.21
CA LEU A 295 -11.59 7.72 -29.73
C LEU A 295 -12.30 8.95 -30.28
N ASP A 296 -13.37 8.78 -31.07
CA ASP A 296 -14.15 9.88 -31.63
C ASP A 296 -14.78 10.72 -30.53
N ALA A 297 -15.40 10.08 -29.52
CA ALA A 297 -15.99 10.78 -28.38
C ALA A 297 -14.96 11.64 -27.61
N ILE A 298 -13.74 11.12 -27.39
CA ILE A 298 -12.64 11.85 -26.75
C ILE A 298 -12.27 13.09 -27.57
N CYS A 299 -12.07 12.90 -28.88
CA CYS A 299 -11.65 13.97 -29.79
C CYS A 299 -12.70 15.07 -29.88
N ASP A 300 -13.96 14.71 -30.09
CA ASP A 300 -15.06 15.66 -30.26
C ASP A 300 -15.32 16.46 -28.98
N ALA A 301 -15.40 15.80 -27.83
CA ALA A 301 -15.56 16.47 -26.55
C ALA A 301 -14.38 17.39 -26.23
N THR A 302 -13.15 17.00 -26.58
CA THR A 302 -11.97 17.86 -26.39
C THR A 302 -12.04 19.12 -27.24
N ARG A 303 -12.53 19.03 -28.48
CA ARG A 303 -12.73 20.20 -29.33
C ARG A 303 -13.79 21.17 -28.78
N VAL A 304 -14.84 20.63 -28.15
CA VAL A 304 -15.95 21.44 -27.63
C VAL A 304 -15.63 22.05 -26.26
N TYR A 305 -15.04 21.27 -25.35
CA TYR A 305 -14.88 21.63 -23.94
C TYR A 305 -13.45 22.01 -23.56
N GLY A 306 -12.48 21.90 -24.47
CA GLY A 306 -11.07 22.15 -24.20
C GLY A 306 -10.35 20.97 -23.55
N ALA A 307 -9.06 21.14 -23.27
CA ALA A 307 -8.18 20.09 -22.74
C ALA A 307 -8.53 19.69 -21.30
N THR A 308 -8.95 20.64 -20.47
CA THR A 308 -9.29 20.42 -19.06
C THR A 308 -10.12 21.57 -18.52
N ASN A 309 -10.80 21.35 -17.38
CA ASN A 309 -11.56 22.39 -16.67
C ASN A 309 -10.71 23.15 -15.63
N THR A 310 -9.43 22.82 -15.47
CA THR A 310 -8.43 23.51 -14.61
C THR A 310 -8.84 23.72 -13.15
N GLY A 311 -9.71 22.86 -12.60
CA GLY A 311 -10.20 23.00 -11.22
C GLY A 311 -10.74 21.70 -10.65
N CYS A 312 -10.98 21.72 -9.34
CA CYS A 312 -11.66 20.61 -8.65
C CYS A 312 -13.17 20.63 -8.93
N ARG A 313 -13.82 19.52 -8.62
CA ARG A 313 -15.24 19.31 -8.90
C ARG A 313 -16.16 20.34 -8.23
N LEU A 314 -15.83 20.78 -7.01
CA LEU A 314 -16.69 21.68 -6.21
C LEU A 314 -16.60 23.14 -6.66
N ILE A 315 -15.46 23.58 -7.21
CA ILE A 315 -15.26 25.01 -7.55
C ILE A 315 -15.66 25.29 -9.00
N GLY A 316 -14.87 24.91 -9.97
CA GLY A 316 -15.09 25.22 -11.39
C GLY A 316 -14.79 24.05 -12.33
N GLY A 317 -14.40 22.90 -11.80
CA GLY A 317 -13.98 21.73 -12.58
C GLY A 317 -15.14 20.86 -13.09
N THR A 318 -16.38 21.04 -12.62
CA THR A 318 -17.51 20.22 -13.05
C THR A 318 -18.02 20.64 -14.42
N ASN A 319 -18.12 19.67 -15.32
CA ASN A 319 -18.67 19.77 -16.67
C ASN A 319 -19.93 18.90 -16.77
N VAL A 320 -20.78 19.17 -17.76
CA VAL A 320 -22.00 18.37 -18.01
C VAL A 320 -21.70 16.90 -18.25
N LEU A 321 -20.56 16.58 -18.90
CA LEU A 321 -20.13 15.22 -19.16
C LEU A 321 -19.74 14.47 -17.88
N HIS A 322 -19.23 15.15 -16.85
CA HIS A 322 -18.99 14.51 -15.55
C HIS A 322 -20.29 14.07 -14.88
N LYS A 323 -21.34 14.90 -14.94
CA LYS A 323 -22.66 14.55 -14.42
C LYS A 323 -23.31 13.41 -15.18
N GLU A 324 -23.17 13.41 -16.50
CA GLU A 324 -23.67 12.32 -17.35
C GLU A 324 -22.90 11.02 -17.08
N LEU A 325 -21.57 11.08 -16.94
CA LEU A 325 -20.76 9.91 -16.59
C LEU A 325 -21.17 9.32 -15.23
N GLU A 326 -21.36 10.15 -14.19
CA GLU A 326 -21.83 9.71 -12.88
C GLU A 326 -23.21 9.02 -12.99
N ARG A 327 -24.13 9.61 -13.75
CA ARG A 327 -25.46 9.01 -13.99
C ARG A 327 -25.38 7.66 -14.72
N ARG A 328 -24.51 7.56 -15.75
CA ARG A 328 -24.30 6.34 -16.52
C ARG A 328 -23.63 5.23 -15.71
N LEU A 329 -22.62 5.56 -14.90
CA LEU A 329 -21.96 4.60 -14.00
C LEU A 329 -22.91 4.08 -12.92
N ALA A 330 -23.72 4.96 -12.32
CA ALA A 330 -24.76 4.58 -11.37
C ALA A 330 -25.76 3.59 -12.00
N ALA A 331 -26.26 3.91 -13.21
CA ALA A 331 -27.18 3.04 -13.95
C ALA A 331 -26.53 1.69 -14.34
N PHE A 332 -25.27 1.70 -14.82
CA PHE A 332 -24.51 0.49 -15.17
C PHE A 332 -24.31 -0.41 -13.96
N LYS A 333 -23.99 0.16 -12.82
CA LYS A 333 -23.82 -0.54 -11.54
C LYS A 333 -25.15 -0.83 -10.84
N GLN A 334 -26.29 -0.33 -11.34
CA GLN A 334 -27.63 -0.45 -10.73
C GLN A 334 -27.68 0.09 -9.29
N ARG A 335 -27.06 1.27 -9.08
CA ARG A 335 -27.05 1.96 -7.79
C ARG A 335 -27.66 3.36 -7.93
N PRO A 336 -28.20 3.95 -6.82
CA PRO A 336 -28.85 5.27 -6.86
C PRO A 336 -27.95 6.41 -7.30
N ALA A 337 -26.68 6.44 -6.85
CA ALA A 337 -25.76 7.55 -7.10
C ALA A 337 -24.32 7.10 -7.37
N CYS A 338 -23.54 8.00 -7.96
CA CYS A 338 -22.12 7.83 -8.27
C CYS A 338 -21.32 9.10 -7.99
N ILE A 339 -20.10 8.94 -7.58
CA ILE A 339 -19.06 9.98 -7.49
C ILE A 339 -17.82 9.54 -8.28
N VAL A 340 -17.24 10.48 -9.07
CA VAL A 340 -16.06 10.23 -9.91
C VAL A 340 -14.83 10.95 -9.36
N PHE A 341 -13.77 10.19 -9.13
CA PHE A 341 -12.45 10.62 -8.65
C PHE A 341 -11.42 10.68 -9.79
N PRO A 342 -10.28 11.39 -9.61
CA PRO A 342 -9.20 11.43 -10.60
C PRO A 342 -8.53 10.06 -10.87
N GLY A 343 -8.64 9.11 -9.97
CA GLY A 343 -8.06 7.77 -10.09
C GLY A 343 -8.75 6.75 -9.18
N GLY A 344 -8.59 5.44 -9.50
CA GLY A 344 -9.10 4.35 -8.65
C GLY A 344 -8.43 4.35 -7.28
N TYR A 345 -7.11 4.59 -7.23
CA TYR A 345 -6.37 4.72 -5.98
C TYR A 345 -6.96 5.82 -5.08
N SER A 346 -7.18 7.02 -5.64
CA SER A 346 -7.78 8.15 -4.91
C SER A 346 -9.24 7.92 -4.53
N ALA A 347 -9.98 7.05 -5.25
CA ALA A 347 -11.34 6.68 -4.88
C ALA A 347 -11.36 5.85 -3.59
N ASN A 348 -10.46 4.86 -3.44
CA ASN A 348 -10.30 4.10 -2.19
C ASN A 348 -9.88 5.01 -1.04
N LEU A 349 -8.81 5.80 -1.23
CA LEU A 349 -8.36 6.76 -0.23
C LEU A 349 -9.51 7.65 0.24
N GLY A 350 -10.20 8.29 -0.70
CA GLY A 350 -11.27 9.25 -0.41
C GLY A 350 -12.47 8.61 0.27
N ALA A 351 -12.95 7.47 -0.23
CA ALA A 351 -14.10 6.79 0.36
C ALA A 351 -13.80 6.30 1.79
N ILE A 352 -12.68 5.62 1.98
CA ILE A 352 -12.33 5.03 3.27
C ILE A 352 -12.00 6.13 4.30
N SER A 353 -11.13 7.09 3.98
CA SER A 353 -10.74 8.14 4.93
C SER A 353 -11.87 9.11 5.27
N ALA A 354 -12.85 9.30 4.36
CA ALA A 354 -14.02 10.11 4.65
C ALA A 354 -15.00 9.40 5.60
N LEU A 355 -15.25 8.11 5.38
CA LEU A 355 -16.28 7.35 6.10
C LEU A 355 -15.80 6.76 7.42
N VAL A 356 -14.56 6.27 7.49
CA VAL A 356 -14.01 5.62 8.68
C VAL A 356 -13.22 6.65 9.51
N LYS A 357 -13.46 6.69 10.82
CA LYS A 357 -12.80 7.61 11.76
C LYS A 357 -12.12 6.84 12.88
N GLY A 358 -11.33 7.54 13.71
CA GLY A 358 -10.49 6.92 14.75
C GLY A 358 -11.22 6.00 15.75
N TYR A 359 -12.53 6.12 15.86
CA TYR A 359 -13.38 5.28 16.71
C TYR A 359 -14.01 4.11 15.95
N ASP A 360 -13.93 4.08 14.60
CA ASP A 360 -14.51 3.04 13.76
C ASP A 360 -13.50 1.93 13.47
N THR A 361 -14.01 0.77 13.03
CA THR A 361 -13.17 -0.36 12.61
C THR A 361 -13.25 -0.56 11.10
N LEU A 362 -12.07 -0.70 10.46
CA LEU A 362 -11.95 -1.15 9.09
C LEU A 362 -11.41 -2.58 9.06
N VAL A 363 -12.20 -3.51 8.54
CA VAL A 363 -11.83 -4.92 8.37
C VAL A 363 -11.42 -5.14 6.92
N VAL A 364 -10.21 -5.66 6.69
CA VAL A 364 -9.62 -5.79 5.35
C VAL A 364 -9.06 -7.18 5.11
N ASP A 365 -9.13 -7.66 3.88
CA ASP A 365 -8.43 -8.87 3.46
C ASP A 365 -6.91 -8.62 3.43
N LYS A 366 -6.13 -9.63 3.80
CA LYS A 366 -4.66 -9.58 3.84
C LYS A 366 -4.01 -9.20 2.51
N LEU A 367 -4.62 -9.55 1.39
CA LEU A 367 -4.11 -9.31 0.04
C LEU A 367 -4.79 -8.15 -0.70
N ASN A 368 -5.52 -7.30 0.02
CA ASN A 368 -6.13 -6.11 -0.56
C ASN A 368 -5.12 -5.19 -1.24
N HIS A 369 -5.60 -4.48 -2.25
CA HIS A 369 -4.83 -3.47 -2.96
C HIS A 369 -4.32 -2.36 -2.02
N MET A 370 -3.10 -1.88 -2.25
CA MET A 370 -2.44 -0.88 -1.39
C MET A 370 -3.28 0.39 -1.17
N SER A 371 -4.14 0.78 -2.10
CA SER A 371 -5.03 1.93 -1.92
C SER A 371 -6.05 1.77 -0.78
N ILE A 372 -6.51 0.54 -0.50
CA ILE A 372 -7.35 0.23 0.66
C ILE A 372 -6.52 0.33 1.95
N VAL A 373 -5.30 -0.22 1.93
CA VAL A 373 -4.36 -0.14 3.06
C VAL A 373 -4.01 1.32 3.40
N ASP A 374 -3.72 2.14 2.40
CA ASP A 374 -3.41 3.56 2.62
C ASP A 374 -4.65 4.37 3.00
N GLY A 375 -5.83 4.03 2.48
CA GLY A 375 -7.10 4.57 2.97
C GLY A 375 -7.32 4.28 4.45
N ALA A 376 -7.00 3.06 4.89
CA ALA A 376 -7.03 2.66 6.30
C ALA A 376 -6.08 3.51 7.17
N ARG A 377 -4.86 3.70 6.70
CA ARG A 377 -3.85 4.51 7.41
C ARG A 377 -4.31 5.97 7.57
N LEU A 378 -4.85 6.56 6.50
CA LEU A 378 -5.30 7.95 6.50
C LEU A 378 -6.60 8.17 7.29
N SER A 379 -7.46 7.16 7.42
CA SER A 379 -8.71 7.26 8.17
C SER A 379 -8.49 7.43 9.68
N GLY A 380 -7.35 6.97 10.20
CA GLY A 380 -7.07 6.87 11.63
C GLY A 380 -7.91 5.82 12.35
N GLY A 381 -8.75 5.05 11.63
CA GLY A 381 -9.59 3.98 12.16
C GLY A 381 -8.80 2.76 12.60
N VAL A 382 -9.42 1.94 13.43
CA VAL A 382 -8.83 0.67 13.88
C VAL A 382 -8.84 -0.32 12.72
N ARG A 383 -7.66 -0.65 12.19
CA ARG A 383 -7.52 -1.64 11.12
C ARG A 383 -7.49 -3.05 11.71
N ARG A 384 -8.29 -3.95 11.16
CA ARG A 384 -8.27 -5.40 11.43
C ARG A 384 -8.08 -6.14 10.11
N ILE A 385 -7.20 -7.13 10.12
CA ILE A 385 -6.89 -7.93 8.94
C ILE A 385 -7.45 -9.34 9.16
N PHE A 386 -8.10 -9.90 8.14
CA PHE A 386 -8.42 -11.32 8.11
C PHE A 386 -7.60 -12.03 7.03
N GLN A 387 -7.37 -13.34 7.23
CA GLN A 387 -6.61 -14.15 6.29
C GLN A 387 -7.31 -14.20 4.95
N HIS A 388 -6.51 -14.17 3.88
CA HIS A 388 -6.99 -14.06 2.52
C HIS A 388 -8.11 -15.06 2.20
N ASN A 389 -9.28 -14.48 1.86
CA ASN A 389 -10.49 -15.22 1.46
C ASN A 389 -10.95 -16.28 2.49
N ASP A 390 -10.53 -16.15 3.77
CA ASP A 390 -10.92 -17.04 4.87
C ASP A 390 -12.11 -16.46 5.64
N MET A 391 -13.29 -16.99 5.36
CA MET A 391 -14.53 -16.50 5.95
C MET A 391 -14.69 -16.88 7.43
N ALA A 392 -14.05 -17.95 7.89
CA ALA A 392 -14.04 -18.30 9.31
C ALA A 392 -13.18 -17.30 10.10
N ASP A 393 -12.07 -16.88 9.53
CA ASP A 393 -11.24 -15.84 10.13
C ASP A 393 -11.92 -14.46 10.09
N LEU A 394 -12.61 -14.12 8.98
CA LEU A 394 -13.44 -12.90 8.91
C LEU A 394 -14.49 -12.88 10.02
N GLU A 395 -15.22 -14.01 10.25
CA GLU A 395 -16.20 -14.10 11.33
C GLU A 395 -15.56 -13.93 12.70
N ARG A 396 -14.39 -14.55 12.92
CA ARG A 396 -13.61 -14.39 14.15
C ARG A 396 -13.23 -12.92 14.40
N VAL A 397 -12.76 -12.22 13.39
CA VAL A 397 -12.41 -10.80 13.46
C VAL A 397 -13.64 -9.95 13.77
N LEU A 398 -14.74 -10.12 13.04
CA LEU A 398 -15.97 -9.36 13.24
C LEU A 398 -16.59 -9.57 14.63
N SER A 399 -16.50 -10.78 15.18
CA SER A 399 -17.01 -11.09 16.51
C SER A 399 -16.32 -10.31 17.64
N ARG A 400 -15.09 -9.84 17.40
CA ARG A 400 -14.26 -9.09 18.34
C ARG A 400 -14.28 -7.58 18.15
N THR A 401 -14.88 -7.08 17.07
CA THR A 401 -14.82 -5.64 16.69
C THR A 401 -16.04 -4.84 17.18
N ARG A 402 -17.10 -5.48 17.66
CA ARG A 402 -18.36 -4.80 17.96
C ARG A 402 -18.25 -3.95 19.21
N THR A 403 -18.36 -2.62 19.05
CA THR A 403 -18.55 -1.64 20.12
C THR A 403 -19.89 -0.93 19.95
N ALA A 404 -20.45 -0.40 21.04
CA ALA A 404 -21.83 0.15 21.02
C ALA A 404 -21.93 1.44 20.16
N ASP A 405 -20.83 2.19 20.02
CA ASP A 405 -20.85 3.56 19.48
C ASP A 405 -19.87 3.74 18.28
N ALA A 406 -19.47 2.65 17.62
CA ALA A 406 -18.55 2.69 16.49
C ALA A 406 -19.04 1.84 15.31
N GLY A 407 -18.81 2.33 14.09
CA GLY A 407 -19.12 1.63 12.86
C GLY A 407 -18.05 0.60 12.47
N THR A 408 -18.45 -0.36 11.64
CA THR A 408 -17.52 -1.31 11.02
C THR A 408 -17.71 -1.30 9.51
N LEU A 409 -16.61 -1.13 8.77
CA LEU A 409 -16.57 -1.26 7.32
C LEU A 409 -15.71 -2.46 6.96
N ILE A 410 -16.23 -3.38 6.15
CA ILE A 410 -15.44 -4.42 5.49
C ILE A 410 -15.07 -3.89 4.11
N ALA A 411 -13.78 -3.85 3.77
CA ALA A 411 -13.30 -3.46 2.45
C ALA A 411 -12.50 -4.60 1.83
N VAL A 412 -12.90 -5.04 0.61
CA VAL A 412 -12.27 -6.15 -0.10
C VAL A 412 -12.13 -5.86 -1.59
N ASP A 413 -11.10 -6.41 -2.21
CA ASP A 413 -11.00 -6.48 -3.67
C ASP A 413 -12.03 -7.50 -4.19
N GLY A 414 -12.82 -7.15 -5.19
CA GLY A 414 -13.71 -8.08 -5.87
C GLY A 414 -12.94 -9.15 -6.64
N VAL A 415 -11.84 -8.71 -7.29
CA VAL A 415 -10.84 -9.58 -7.93
C VAL A 415 -9.46 -9.11 -7.48
N PHE A 416 -8.70 -10.00 -6.84
CA PHE A 416 -7.37 -9.71 -6.34
C PHE A 416 -6.34 -9.58 -7.46
N SER A 417 -5.70 -8.44 -7.54
CA SER A 417 -4.93 -7.98 -8.72
C SER A 417 -3.71 -8.81 -9.07
N MET A 418 -3.10 -9.51 -8.09
CA MET A 418 -1.89 -10.33 -8.28
C MET A 418 -2.18 -11.84 -8.30
N HIS A 419 -3.35 -12.26 -7.81
CA HIS A 419 -3.75 -13.66 -7.66
C HIS A 419 -4.85 -14.07 -8.66
N GLY A 420 -5.69 -13.11 -9.07
CA GLY A 420 -6.76 -13.34 -10.04
C GLY A 420 -7.96 -14.11 -9.48
N ASP A 421 -7.98 -14.44 -8.20
CA ASP A 421 -9.13 -15.02 -7.51
C ASP A 421 -10.20 -13.99 -7.20
N ILE A 422 -11.39 -14.45 -6.87
CA ILE A 422 -12.57 -13.62 -6.58
C ILE A 422 -12.89 -13.77 -5.10
N CYS A 423 -13.24 -12.67 -4.43
CA CYS A 423 -13.68 -12.73 -3.03
C CYS A 423 -14.96 -13.55 -2.87
N ASP A 424 -15.15 -14.21 -1.72
CA ASP A 424 -16.41 -14.87 -1.36
C ASP A 424 -17.43 -13.84 -0.91
N LEU A 425 -17.88 -13.00 -1.85
CA LEU A 425 -18.81 -11.91 -1.59
C LEU A 425 -20.13 -12.36 -0.95
N PRO A 426 -20.74 -13.51 -1.31
CA PRO A 426 -21.96 -13.99 -0.65
C PRO A 426 -21.77 -14.17 0.86
N GLU A 427 -20.67 -14.77 1.28
CA GLU A 427 -20.43 -15.02 2.68
C GLU A 427 -20.01 -13.73 3.41
N ILE A 428 -19.23 -12.85 2.76
CA ILE A 428 -18.90 -11.52 3.29
C ILE A 428 -20.15 -10.70 3.58
N VAL A 429 -21.11 -10.65 2.65
CA VAL A 429 -22.38 -9.93 2.82
C VAL A 429 -23.20 -10.53 3.96
N ARG A 430 -23.30 -11.86 4.04
CA ARG A 430 -24.00 -12.56 5.12
C ARG A 430 -23.40 -12.25 6.50
N LEU A 431 -22.08 -12.24 6.60
CA LEU A 431 -21.37 -11.91 7.83
C LEU A 431 -21.53 -10.42 8.18
N ALA A 432 -21.44 -9.54 7.18
CA ALA A 432 -21.66 -8.11 7.37
C ALA A 432 -23.06 -7.83 7.96
N GLU A 433 -24.10 -8.44 7.39
CA GLU A 433 -25.48 -8.32 7.91
C GLU A 433 -25.57 -8.83 9.35
N ARG A 434 -25.01 -10.00 9.63
CA ARG A 434 -25.04 -10.62 10.98
C ARG A 434 -24.36 -9.76 12.04
N TYR A 435 -23.26 -9.11 11.70
CA TYR A 435 -22.46 -8.31 12.63
C TYR A 435 -22.73 -6.81 12.55
N GLY A 436 -23.65 -6.36 11.66
CA GLY A 436 -24.02 -4.96 11.50
C GLY A 436 -22.90 -4.12 10.88
N ALA A 437 -22.05 -4.74 10.04
CA ALA A 437 -21.00 -4.07 9.29
C ALA A 437 -21.50 -3.60 7.91
N ARG A 438 -20.82 -2.63 7.31
CA ARG A 438 -21.00 -2.19 5.92
C ARG A 438 -19.96 -2.82 5.02
N VAL A 439 -20.25 -2.96 3.72
CA VAL A 439 -19.38 -3.60 2.74
C VAL A 439 -19.01 -2.64 1.62
N LEU A 440 -17.70 -2.48 1.39
CA LEU A 440 -17.13 -1.85 0.20
C LEU A 440 -16.40 -2.90 -0.62
N VAL A 441 -16.77 -3.04 -1.90
CA VAL A 441 -16.10 -3.94 -2.86
C VAL A 441 -15.35 -3.12 -3.89
N ASP A 442 -14.03 -3.37 -4.04
CA ASP A 442 -13.23 -2.79 -5.11
C ASP A 442 -13.28 -3.66 -6.37
N ASP A 443 -14.09 -3.25 -7.31
CA ASP A 443 -14.28 -3.89 -8.62
C ASP A 443 -13.29 -3.40 -9.69
N ALA A 444 -12.12 -2.91 -9.32
CA ALA A 444 -11.13 -2.40 -10.28
C ALA A 444 -10.74 -3.43 -11.36
N HIS A 445 -10.74 -4.71 -11.04
CA HIS A 445 -10.50 -5.82 -11.96
C HIS A 445 -11.76 -6.61 -12.33
N ALA A 446 -12.90 -6.29 -11.74
CA ALA A 446 -14.17 -6.97 -11.97
C ALA A 446 -15.09 -6.21 -12.95
N THR A 447 -15.04 -4.87 -12.94
CA THR A 447 -15.83 -4.04 -13.89
C THR A 447 -15.46 -4.35 -15.33
N GLY A 448 -16.46 -4.75 -16.14
CA GLY A 448 -16.31 -5.20 -17.52
C GLY A 448 -15.83 -6.66 -17.65
N VAL A 449 -15.58 -7.37 -16.54
CA VAL A 449 -15.06 -8.75 -16.54
C VAL A 449 -16.07 -9.73 -15.93
N LEU A 450 -16.59 -9.40 -14.74
CA LEU A 450 -17.53 -10.24 -14.00
C LEU A 450 -18.98 -9.79 -14.20
N GLY A 451 -19.89 -10.77 -14.18
CA GLY A 451 -21.31 -10.58 -14.44
C GLY A 451 -21.66 -10.70 -15.93
N GLU A 452 -22.91 -10.96 -16.25
CA GLU A 452 -23.40 -11.12 -17.64
C GLU A 452 -23.30 -9.81 -18.41
N ARG A 453 -23.60 -8.68 -17.73
CA ARG A 453 -23.49 -7.33 -18.27
C ARG A 453 -22.12 -6.69 -18.03
N GLY A 454 -21.25 -7.36 -17.25
CA GLY A 454 -19.95 -6.85 -16.86
C GLY A 454 -20.00 -5.80 -15.74
N SER A 455 -21.07 -5.72 -14.96
CA SER A 455 -21.17 -4.70 -13.93
C SER A 455 -20.41 -5.06 -12.63
N GLY A 456 -19.74 -6.20 -12.57
CA GLY A 456 -18.77 -6.53 -11.52
C GLY A 456 -19.19 -7.65 -10.58
N THR A 457 -18.54 -7.73 -9.42
CA THR A 457 -18.62 -8.84 -8.46
C THR A 457 -20.03 -9.01 -7.88
N ALA A 458 -20.71 -7.92 -7.54
CA ALA A 458 -22.07 -7.98 -7.01
C ALA A 458 -23.07 -8.56 -8.03
N GLU A 459 -22.92 -8.26 -9.34
CA GLU A 459 -23.73 -8.89 -10.39
C GLU A 459 -23.38 -10.37 -10.53
N HIS A 460 -22.10 -10.70 -10.52
CA HIS A 460 -21.63 -12.09 -10.69
C HIS A 460 -22.28 -13.05 -9.68
N PHE A 461 -22.48 -12.60 -8.46
CA PHE A 461 -23.11 -13.38 -7.39
C PHE A 461 -24.62 -13.12 -7.19
N GLY A 462 -25.24 -12.25 -8.00
CA GLY A 462 -26.65 -11.91 -7.84
C GLY A 462 -26.96 -11.08 -6.61
N LEU A 463 -25.98 -10.30 -6.11
CA LEU A 463 -26.06 -9.51 -4.87
C LEU A 463 -26.24 -8.01 -5.12
N LYS A 464 -26.76 -7.61 -6.29
CA LYS A 464 -27.02 -6.20 -6.57
C LYS A 464 -27.98 -5.59 -5.55
N GLY A 465 -27.59 -4.44 -4.99
CA GLY A 465 -28.33 -3.76 -3.93
C GLY A 465 -28.02 -4.27 -2.51
N GLN A 466 -27.25 -5.32 -2.33
CA GLN A 466 -26.86 -5.86 -1.03
C GLN A 466 -25.45 -5.44 -0.58
N VAL A 467 -24.67 -4.87 -1.48
CA VAL A 467 -23.36 -4.28 -1.20
C VAL A 467 -23.56 -2.78 -1.00
N ASP A 468 -23.02 -2.20 0.07
CA ASP A 468 -23.24 -0.78 0.39
C ASP A 468 -22.50 0.14 -0.59
N LEU A 469 -21.24 -0.16 -0.90
CA LEU A 469 -20.41 0.61 -1.82
C LEU A 469 -19.71 -0.32 -2.82
N GLU A 470 -19.88 -0.04 -4.11
CA GLU A 470 -19.08 -0.64 -5.16
C GLU A 470 -18.13 0.43 -5.73
N LEU A 471 -16.83 0.17 -5.64
CA LEU A 471 -15.79 1.02 -6.19
C LEU A 471 -15.26 0.42 -7.49
N GLY A 472 -14.79 1.24 -8.42
CA GLY A 472 -14.11 0.76 -9.62
C GLY A 472 -13.11 1.75 -10.15
N THR A 473 -12.23 1.25 -11.03
CA THR A 473 -11.32 2.11 -11.79
C THR A 473 -11.76 2.22 -13.24
N MET A 474 -11.54 3.38 -13.82
CA MET A 474 -11.82 3.63 -15.24
C MET A 474 -10.56 3.47 -16.13
N SER A 475 -9.41 3.15 -15.52
CA SER A 475 -8.12 3.04 -16.22
C SER A 475 -7.82 1.64 -16.79
N LYS A 476 -8.75 0.71 -16.67
CA LYS A 476 -8.63 -0.67 -17.17
C LYS A 476 -9.66 -0.94 -18.27
N THR A 477 -10.67 -1.76 -18.03
CA THR A 477 -11.70 -2.11 -19.03
C THR A 477 -12.35 -0.89 -19.68
N LEU A 478 -12.65 0.17 -18.92
CA LEU A 478 -13.29 1.38 -19.44
C LEU A 478 -12.34 2.28 -20.25
N ALA A 479 -11.07 1.92 -20.36
CA ALA A 479 -10.07 2.50 -21.27
C ALA A 479 -9.87 4.03 -21.15
N GLY A 480 -10.02 4.57 -19.94
CA GLY A 480 -9.85 5.99 -19.67
C GLY A 480 -8.94 6.25 -18.46
N MET A 481 -9.28 7.26 -17.68
CA MET A 481 -8.62 7.64 -16.46
C MET A 481 -9.67 7.97 -15.39
N GLY A 482 -9.37 7.65 -14.13
CA GLY A 482 -10.21 7.97 -12.99
C GLY A 482 -10.64 6.75 -12.21
N GLY A 483 -11.38 6.99 -11.14
CA GLY A 483 -12.06 6.01 -10.32
C GLY A 483 -13.48 6.46 -10.00
N PHE A 484 -14.31 5.57 -9.52
CA PHE A 484 -15.66 5.90 -9.12
C PHE A 484 -16.09 5.08 -7.91
N VAL A 485 -17.05 5.62 -7.17
CA VAL A 485 -17.77 4.90 -6.11
C VAL A 485 -19.26 5.07 -6.37
N VAL A 486 -20.01 3.97 -6.29
CA VAL A 486 -21.47 3.98 -6.35
C VAL A 486 -22.05 3.48 -5.05
N GLY A 487 -23.20 4.03 -4.65
CA GLY A 487 -23.87 3.69 -3.42
C GLY A 487 -25.19 4.45 -3.26
N ASP A 488 -25.67 4.55 -2.03
CA ASP A 488 -26.86 5.33 -1.69
C ASP A 488 -26.57 6.83 -1.80
N GLU A 489 -27.58 7.62 -2.14
CA GLU A 489 -27.44 9.03 -2.48
C GLU A 489 -26.82 9.84 -1.33
N GLU A 490 -27.25 9.60 -0.10
CA GLU A 490 -26.76 10.31 1.08
C GLU A 490 -25.27 10.04 1.34
N VAL A 491 -24.81 8.82 1.11
CA VAL A 491 -23.40 8.45 1.27
C VAL A 491 -22.56 9.09 0.18
N ILE A 492 -23.03 9.05 -1.06
CA ILE A 492 -22.32 9.67 -2.20
C ILE A 492 -22.27 11.20 -2.04
N ASP A 493 -23.33 11.83 -1.54
CA ASP A 493 -23.34 13.26 -1.26
C ASP A 493 -22.39 13.63 -0.13
N TYR A 494 -22.32 12.81 0.92
CA TYR A 494 -21.32 12.98 1.97
C TYR A 494 -19.88 12.93 1.40
N LEU A 495 -19.57 11.92 0.57
CA LEU A 495 -18.25 11.79 -0.06
C LEU A 495 -17.88 13.00 -0.93
N ARG A 496 -18.83 13.67 -1.58
CA ARG A 496 -18.56 14.87 -2.39
C ARG A 496 -17.95 16.03 -1.59
N PHE A 497 -18.20 16.09 -0.29
CA PHE A 497 -17.73 17.18 0.57
C PHE A 497 -16.61 16.78 1.52
N TYR A 498 -16.47 15.49 1.83
CA TYR A 498 -15.52 14.99 2.85
C TYR A 498 -14.42 14.08 2.31
N ALA A 499 -14.47 13.70 1.04
CA ALA A 499 -13.39 12.93 0.43
C ALA A 499 -12.33 13.86 -0.14
N ASP A 500 -11.23 14.07 0.57
CA ASP A 500 -10.14 14.98 0.19
C ASP A 500 -9.65 14.80 -1.25
N PRO A 501 -9.46 13.57 -1.78
CA PRO A 501 -9.04 13.37 -3.16
C PRO A 501 -10.06 13.82 -4.21
N TYR A 502 -11.31 14.10 -3.82
CA TYR A 502 -12.32 14.71 -4.68
C TYR A 502 -12.35 16.23 -4.53
N VAL A 503 -12.25 16.70 -3.29
CA VAL A 503 -12.37 18.14 -2.94
C VAL A 503 -11.14 18.92 -3.42
N PHE A 504 -9.94 18.38 -3.24
CA PHE A 504 -8.67 19.11 -3.45
C PHE A 504 -7.91 18.69 -4.71
N ALA A 505 -8.42 17.71 -5.50
CA ALA A 505 -7.79 17.33 -6.75
C ALA A 505 -8.51 17.91 -7.98
N ALA A 506 -7.76 18.14 -9.05
CA ALA A 506 -8.34 18.49 -10.35
C ALA A 506 -9.19 17.33 -10.89
N THR A 507 -10.26 17.67 -11.61
CA THR A 507 -11.15 16.68 -12.23
C THR A 507 -10.52 16.05 -13.48
N ILE A 508 -11.05 14.88 -13.90
CA ILE A 508 -10.69 14.28 -15.19
C ILE A 508 -11.10 15.22 -16.35
N PRO A 509 -10.36 15.25 -17.48
CA PRO A 509 -10.74 16.03 -18.65
C PRO A 509 -12.11 15.63 -19.24
N ALA A 510 -12.82 16.60 -19.81
CA ALA A 510 -14.12 16.38 -20.45
C ALA A 510 -14.06 15.33 -21.58
N GLY A 511 -12.98 15.35 -22.37
CA GLY A 511 -12.73 14.33 -23.40
C GLY A 511 -12.65 12.92 -22.84
N VAL A 512 -11.95 12.76 -21.70
CA VAL A 512 -11.88 11.47 -21.00
C VAL A 512 -13.27 11.03 -20.52
N ALA A 513 -14.04 11.94 -19.93
CA ALA A 513 -15.42 11.64 -19.49
C ALA A 513 -16.30 11.18 -20.66
N ALA A 514 -16.22 11.84 -21.83
CA ALA A 514 -16.93 11.42 -23.03
C ALA A 514 -16.50 10.03 -23.53
N GLY A 515 -15.20 9.75 -23.54
CA GLY A 515 -14.68 8.45 -23.92
C GLY A 515 -15.18 7.33 -23.01
N LEU A 516 -15.27 7.59 -21.70
CA LEU A 516 -15.79 6.65 -20.70
C LEU A 516 -17.29 6.39 -20.89
N ILE A 517 -18.08 7.40 -21.22
CA ILE A 517 -19.50 7.25 -21.57
C ILE A 517 -19.62 6.37 -22.83
N ALA A 518 -18.82 6.64 -23.86
CA ALA A 518 -18.81 5.83 -25.08
C ALA A 518 -18.35 4.39 -24.82
N ALA A 519 -17.42 4.17 -23.89
CA ALA A 519 -16.99 2.82 -23.49
C ALA A 519 -18.12 2.04 -22.81
N LEU A 520 -18.93 2.66 -21.96
CA LEU A 520 -20.13 2.06 -21.38
C LEU A 520 -21.15 1.70 -22.48
N ASP A 521 -21.38 2.61 -23.46
CA ASP A 521 -22.25 2.31 -24.60
C ASP A 521 -21.78 1.09 -25.41
N VAL A 522 -20.47 0.94 -25.61
CA VAL A 522 -19.90 -0.21 -26.31
C VAL A 522 -20.09 -1.49 -25.51
N ILE A 523 -19.84 -1.48 -24.19
CA ILE A 523 -20.04 -2.67 -23.33
C ILE A 523 -21.51 -3.15 -23.41
N GLU A 524 -22.45 -2.21 -23.34
CA GLU A 524 -23.89 -2.51 -23.41
C GLU A 524 -24.33 -3.01 -24.80
N ALA A 525 -23.76 -2.45 -25.87
CA ALA A 525 -24.09 -2.80 -27.25
C ALA A 525 -23.40 -4.06 -27.78
N GLU A 526 -22.22 -4.41 -27.23
CA GLU A 526 -21.36 -5.49 -27.72
C GLU A 526 -21.05 -6.53 -26.61
N PRO A 527 -22.07 -7.19 -26.02
CA PRO A 527 -21.89 -8.17 -24.92
C PRO A 527 -21.04 -9.40 -25.33
N GLU A 528 -20.85 -9.64 -26.63
CA GLU A 528 -19.95 -10.67 -27.14
C GLU A 528 -18.50 -10.45 -26.73
N ARG A 529 -18.06 -9.22 -26.44
CA ARG A 529 -16.71 -8.95 -25.95
C ARG A 529 -16.43 -9.65 -24.64
N ILE A 530 -17.40 -9.64 -23.72
CA ILE A 530 -17.29 -10.34 -22.43
C ILE A 530 -17.26 -11.86 -22.67
N ARG A 531 -18.11 -12.38 -23.55
CA ARG A 531 -18.11 -13.82 -23.90
C ARG A 531 -16.78 -14.26 -24.52
N THR A 532 -16.23 -13.45 -25.43
CA THR A 532 -14.93 -13.68 -26.05
C THR A 532 -13.81 -13.65 -25.02
N LEU A 533 -13.79 -12.65 -24.13
CA LEU A 533 -12.83 -12.58 -23.02
C LEU A 533 -12.83 -13.90 -22.22
N TRP A 534 -13.99 -14.37 -21.80
CA TRP A 534 -14.10 -15.62 -21.02
C TRP A 534 -13.73 -16.88 -21.83
N SER A 535 -13.97 -16.90 -23.12
CA SER A 535 -13.49 -17.97 -24.01
C SER A 535 -11.96 -17.99 -24.07
N ASN A 536 -11.34 -16.81 -24.20
CA ASN A 536 -9.89 -16.63 -24.23
C ASN A 536 -9.23 -17.04 -22.92
N ILE A 537 -9.82 -16.63 -21.78
CA ILE A 537 -9.36 -17.03 -20.44
C ILE A 537 -9.34 -18.56 -20.31
N ARG A 538 -10.45 -19.22 -20.62
CA ARG A 538 -10.54 -20.69 -20.53
C ARG A 538 -9.53 -21.40 -21.42
N ARG A 539 -9.30 -20.89 -22.65
CA ARG A 539 -8.35 -21.48 -23.59
C ARG A 539 -6.91 -21.43 -23.07
N LEU A 540 -6.45 -20.25 -22.68
CA LEU A 540 -5.07 -20.09 -22.18
C LEU A 540 -4.86 -20.83 -20.86
N ARG A 541 -5.81 -20.71 -19.93
CA ARG A 541 -5.77 -21.42 -18.65
C ARG A 541 -5.59 -22.92 -18.84
N ALA A 542 -6.44 -23.56 -19.65
CA ALA A 542 -6.38 -25.02 -19.87
C ALA A 542 -5.00 -25.47 -20.36
N ARG A 543 -4.39 -24.69 -21.28
CA ARG A 543 -3.05 -25.01 -21.82
C ARG A 543 -1.96 -24.86 -20.76
N LEU A 544 -2.04 -23.85 -19.88
CA LEU A 544 -1.06 -23.63 -18.81
C LEU A 544 -1.19 -24.67 -17.70
N GLU A 545 -2.42 -25.02 -17.30
CA GLU A 545 -2.70 -26.06 -16.31
C GLU A 545 -2.26 -27.45 -16.82
N GLU A 546 -2.54 -27.78 -18.08
CA GLU A 546 -2.10 -29.03 -18.73
C GLU A 546 -0.56 -29.14 -18.76
N ALA A 547 0.14 -28.01 -18.91
CA ALA A 547 1.60 -27.98 -18.88
C ALA A 547 2.20 -28.11 -17.47
N GLY A 548 1.38 -27.99 -16.40
CA GLY A 548 1.80 -28.13 -15.02
C GLY A 548 2.14 -26.82 -14.32
N PHE A 549 1.76 -25.68 -14.87
CA PHE A 549 1.92 -24.40 -14.16
C PHE A 549 0.92 -24.27 -13.01
N ASP A 550 1.41 -23.74 -11.89
CA ASP A 550 0.55 -23.31 -10.78
C ASP A 550 -0.05 -21.93 -11.09
N LEU A 551 -1.38 -21.88 -11.18
CA LEU A 551 -2.18 -20.67 -11.41
C LEU A 551 -2.99 -20.28 -10.18
N GLU A 552 -2.68 -20.82 -9.02
CA GLU A 552 -3.46 -20.66 -7.78
C GLU A 552 -4.98 -20.87 -7.97
N ASN A 553 -5.79 -20.14 -7.23
CA ASN A 553 -7.25 -20.17 -7.34
C ASN A 553 -7.81 -19.12 -8.31
N SER A 554 -7.01 -18.62 -9.24
CA SER A 554 -7.46 -17.58 -10.16
C SER A 554 -8.74 -18.01 -10.91
N ARG A 555 -9.71 -17.11 -10.98
CA ARG A 555 -11.00 -17.29 -11.69
C ARG A 555 -11.40 -16.03 -12.46
N SER A 556 -10.43 -15.26 -12.94
CA SER A 556 -10.67 -14.00 -13.65
C SER A 556 -9.80 -13.88 -14.91
N ALA A 557 -9.72 -12.68 -15.47
CA ALA A 557 -8.88 -12.37 -16.63
C ALA A 557 -7.37 -12.28 -16.28
N ILE A 558 -7.00 -12.48 -15.03
CA ILE A 558 -5.63 -12.48 -14.54
C ILE A 558 -5.22 -13.92 -14.26
N LEU A 559 -4.20 -14.41 -14.95
CA LEU A 559 -3.63 -15.73 -14.75
C LEU A 559 -2.22 -15.56 -14.15
N PRO A 560 -2.02 -15.80 -12.85
CA PRO A 560 -0.68 -15.80 -12.25
C PRO A 560 0.04 -17.10 -12.63
N ILE A 561 1.25 -17.02 -13.11
CA ILE A 561 2.15 -18.18 -13.22
C ILE A 561 3.09 -18.08 -12.02
N VAL A 562 2.83 -18.85 -10.98
CA VAL A 562 3.58 -18.80 -9.72
C VAL A 562 4.94 -19.45 -9.90
N ILE A 563 5.99 -18.79 -9.43
CA ILE A 563 7.38 -19.24 -9.55
C ILE A 563 8.04 -19.32 -8.18
N GLY A 564 7.70 -18.37 -7.28
CA GLY A 564 8.23 -18.28 -5.92
C GLY A 564 9.55 -17.50 -5.86
N ASP A 565 10.63 -18.04 -6.42
CA ASP A 565 11.94 -17.41 -6.40
C ASP A 565 12.02 -16.19 -7.33
N GLU A 566 12.46 -15.04 -6.82
CA GLU A 566 12.52 -13.77 -7.56
C GLU A 566 13.50 -13.84 -8.75
N ARG A 567 14.67 -14.45 -8.56
CA ARG A 567 15.67 -14.57 -9.64
C ARG A 567 15.14 -15.42 -10.78
N THR A 568 14.50 -16.53 -10.47
CA THR A 568 13.90 -17.44 -11.45
C THR A 568 12.76 -16.76 -12.20
N ALA A 569 11.91 -16.01 -11.48
CA ALA A 569 10.81 -15.24 -12.09
C ALA A 569 11.33 -14.18 -13.07
N LEU A 570 12.35 -13.43 -12.69
CA LEU A 570 12.99 -12.43 -13.55
C LEU A 570 13.63 -13.07 -14.79
N ARG A 571 14.30 -14.23 -14.64
CA ARG A 571 14.86 -14.99 -15.75
C ARG A 571 13.77 -15.51 -16.69
N MET A 572 12.66 -16.04 -16.14
CA MET A 572 11.52 -16.49 -16.94
C MET A 572 10.89 -15.33 -17.70
N GLY A 573 10.69 -14.17 -17.04
CA GLY A 573 10.20 -12.96 -17.69
C GLY A 573 11.09 -12.51 -18.86
N ARG A 574 12.43 -12.59 -18.71
CA ARG A 574 13.38 -12.33 -19.79
C ARG A 574 13.22 -13.34 -20.93
N ALA A 575 13.18 -14.64 -20.62
CA ALA A 575 13.04 -15.71 -21.64
C ALA A 575 11.73 -15.58 -22.45
N VAL A 576 10.63 -15.22 -21.79
CA VAL A 576 9.34 -14.93 -22.42
C VAL A 576 9.45 -13.73 -23.36
N ARG A 577 10.07 -12.64 -22.89
CA ARG A 577 10.25 -11.39 -23.65
C ARG A 577 11.15 -11.60 -24.88
N GLU A 578 12.23 -12.36 -24.76
CA GLU A 578 13.11 -12.70 -25.88
C GLU A 578 12.36 -13.45 -27.00
N ARG A 579 11.31 -14.22 -26.65
CA ARG A 579 10.41 -14.91 -27.59
C ARG A 579 9.28 -14.03 -28.14
N GLY A 580 9.27 -12.74 -27.82
CA GLY A 580 8.31 -11.77 -28.39
C GLY A 580 6.98 -11.67 -27.68
N LEU A 581 6.90 -12.08 -26.41
CA LEU A 581 5.73 -11.93 -25.58
C LEU A 581 6.07 -11.01 -24.39
N PHE A 582 5.16 -10.10 -24.04
CA PHE A 582 5.30 -9.24 -22.87
C PHE A 582 4.19 -9.48 -21.86
N CYS A 583 4.57 -9.98 -20.69
CA CYS A 583 3.74 -10.04 -19.49
C CYS A 583 4.51 -9.41 -18.32
N GLN A 584 3.79 -9.06 -17.27
CA GLN A 584 4.38 -8.45 -16.07
C GLN A 584 5.13 -9.51 -15.24
N THR A 585 6.42 -9.30 -14.98
CA THR A 585 7.12 -10.02 -13.91
C THR A 585 6.88 -9.28 -12.60
N VAL A 586 6.24 -9.94 -11.66
CA VAL A 586 5.88 -9.36 -10.36
C VAL A 586 6.79 -9.95 -9.29
N VAL A 587 7.48 -9.06 -8.60
CA VAL A 587 8.39 -9.33 -7.48
C VAL A 587 8.04 -8.39 -6.34
N PHE A 588 8.71 -8.49 -5.21
CA PHE A 588 8.53 -7.52 -4.13
C PHE A 588 8.69 -6.06 -4.64
N PRO A 589 7.86 -5.08 -4.25
CA PRO A 589 6.79 -5.14 -3.25
C PRO A 589 5.40 -5.51 -3.81
N GLY A 590 5.28 -5.90 -5.06
CA GLY A 590 4.01 -6.27 -5.68
C GLY A 590 3.43 -7.57 -5.12
N VAL A 591 4.29 -8.47 -4.64
CA VAL A 591 3.98 -9.70 -3.90
C VAL A 591 5.00 -9.88 -2.78
N PRO A 592 4.71 -10.68 -1.74
CA PRO A 592 5.68 -11.02 -0.70
C PRO A 592 6.96 -11.68 -1.26
N LEU A 593 8.05 -11.65 -0.49
CA LEU A 593 9.25 -12.41 -0.82
C LEU A 593 8.93 -13.91 -0.84
N GLY A 594 9.42 -14.61 -1.87
CA GLY A 594 9.13 -16.04 -2.07
C GLY A 594 7.84 -16.32 -2.85
N ASP A 595 7.16 -15.27 -3.34
CA ASP A 595 5.87 -15.37 -4.02
C ASP A 595 5.90 -14.74 -5.44
N ALA A 596 7.11 -14.62 -6.02
CA ALA A 596 7.32 -14.02 -7.33
C ALA A 596 6.62 -14.81 -8.44
N ARG A 597 6.06 -14.09 -9.42
CA ARG A 597 5.23 -14.67 -10.49
C ARG A 597 5.29 -13.89 -11.79
N LEU A 598 4.87 -14.51 -12.88
CA LEU A 598 4.45 -13.79 -14.08
C LEU A 598 2.95 -13.52 -13.99
N ARG A 599 2.55 -12.27 -14.12
CA ARG A 599 1.14 -11.87 -14.15
C ARG A 599 0.68 -11.72 -15.58
N VAL A 600 -0.19 -12.60 -16.01
CA VAL A 600 -0.69 -12.69 -17.39
C VAL A 600 -2.11 -12.14 -17.44
N SER A 601 -2.34 -11.04 -18.17
CA SER A 601 -3.67 -10.44 -18.36
C SER A 601 -4.23 -10.81 -19.73
N VAL A 602 -5.34 -11.55 -19.73
CA VAL A 602 -6.05 -11.95 -20.95
C VAL A 602 -7.03 -10.85 -21.37
N THR A 603 -7.15 -10.61 -22.68
CA THR A 603 -8.10 -9.63 -23.24
C THR A 603 -8.99 -10.27 -24.31
N SER A 604 -10.10 -9.60 -24.64
CA SER A 604 -10.98 -10.03 -25.72
C SER A 604 -10.35 -9.86 -27.12
N GLU A 605 -9.27 -9.07 -27.23
CA GLU A 605 -8.56 -8.84 -28.49
C GLU A 605 -7.59 -9.98 -28.88
N HIS A 606 -7.23 -10.85 -27.93
CA HIS A 606 -6.39 -12.00 -28.23
C HIS A 606 -7.12 -12.99 -29.13
N THR A 607 -6.48 -13.38 -30.22
CA THR A 607 -6.98 -14.45 -31.11
C THR A 607 -6.63 -15.83 -30.54
N ALA A 608 -7.30 -16.87 -31.01
CA ALA A 608 -6.96 -18.25 -30.63
C ALA A 608 -5.48 -18.58 -30.92
N ALA A 609 -4.95 -18.11 -32.06
CA ALA A 609 -3.55 -18.30 -32.42
C ALA A 609 -2.59 -17.53 -31.49
N ASP A 610 -2.96 -16.34 -31.04
CA ASP A 610 -2.17 -15.59 -30.06
C ASP A 610 -2.07 -16.33 -28.72
N LEU A 611 -3.18 -16.94 -28.27
CA LEU A 611 -3.24 -17.68 -27.00
C LEU A 611 -2.46 -19.00 -27.07
N ASP A 612 -2.51 -19.69 -28.19
CA ASP A 612 -1.73 -20.92 -28.43
C ASP A 612 -0.24 -20.60 -28.46
N LEU A 613 0.16 -19.59 -29.22
CA LEU A 613 1.54 -19.10 -29.25
C LEU A 613 2.03 -18.68 -27.84
N ALA A 614 1.19 -17.98 -27.09
CA ALA A 614 1.53 -17.57 -25.73
C ALA A 614 1.76 -18.77 -24.81
N ALA A 615 0.89 -19.77 -24.88
CA ALA A 615 1.07 -21.00 -24.10
C ALA A 615 2.38 -21.69 -24.44
N ASP A 616 2.71 -21.83 -25.72
CA ASP A 616 3.97 -22.45 -26.16
C ASP A 616 5.19 -21.66 -25.64
N VAL A 617 5.16 -20.34 -25.73
CA VAL A 617 6.23 -19.47 -25.22
C VAL A 617 6.40 -19.62 -23.70
N PHE A 618 5.31 -19.64 -22.91
CA PHE A 618 5.40 -19.85 -21.48
C PHE A 618 5.96 -21.22 -21.12
N ILE A 619 5.54 -22.27 -21.82
CA ILE A 619 6.00 -23.65 -21.62
C ILE A 619 7.50 -23.77 -21.92
N GLU A 620 7.95 -23.25 -23.05
CA GLU A 620 9.36 -23.25 -23.40
C GLU A 620 10.21 -22.48 -22.39
N ALA A 621 9.78 -21.26 -22.02
CA ALA A 621 10.48 -20.44 -21.03
C ALA A 621 10.50 -21.12 -19.65
N GLY A 622 9.39 -21.74 -19.22
CA GLY A 622 9.30 -22.47 -17.98
C GLY A 622 10.25 -23.65 -17.88
N ARG A 623 10.41 -24.40 -18.99
CA ARG A 623 11.41 -25.48 -19.09
C ARG A 623 12.84 -24.96 -19.08
N GLU A 624 13.11 -23.88 -19.80
CA GLU A 624 14.45 -23.25 -19.84
C GLU A 624 14.96 -22.84 -18.47
N VAL A 625 14.08 -22.29 -17.62
CA VAL A 625 14.47 -21.82 -16.28
C VAL A 625 14.24 -22.85 -15.17
N GLY A 626 13.71 -24.04 -15.49
CA GLY A 626 13.51 -25.16 -14.54
C GLY A 626 12.25 -25.02 -13.68
N VAL A 627 11.26 -24.24 -14.11
CA VAL A 627 9.92 -24.16 -13.47
C VAL A 627 9.06 -25.37 -13.88
N LEU A 628 9.24 -25.84 -15.10
CA LEU A 628 8.63 -27.08 -15.60
C LEU A 628 9.70 -28.15 -15.85
N ASP A 629 9.33 -29.41 -15.70
CA ASP A 629 10.22 -30.55 -16.01
C ASP A 629 10.61 -30.56 -17.49
N SER A 630 11.84 -30.96 -17.80
CA SER A 630 12.31 -31.17 -19.16
C SER A 630 11.49 -32.28 -19.83
N ALA A 631 11.06 -32.07 -21.06
CA ALA A 631 10.38 -33.11 -21.82
C ALA A 631 11.29 -34.34 -22.01
N GLY A 632 11.25 -35.31 -21.10
CA GLY A 632 12.08 -36.52 -21.15
C GLY A 632 12.26 -37.28 -19.84
N GLU A 633 11.90 -36.73 -18.68
CA GLU A 633 12.11 -37.38 -17.36
C GLU A 633 10.83 -37.97 -16.73
N SER A 634 9.76 -38.18 -17.50
CA SER A 634 8.57 -38.88 -16.99
C SER A 634 8.72 -40.40 -17.00
N GLY A 635 9.83 -40.93 -16.51
CA GLY A 635 10.10 -42.35 -16.48
C GLY A 635 11.14 -42.76 -15.47
N SER A 636 10.87 -42.58 -14.13
CA SER A 636 11.37 -43.43 -13.05
C SER A 636 11.34 -42.71 -11.68
N ARG A 637 10.16 -42.61 -11.07
CA ARG A 637 10.03 -42.65 -9.61
C ARG A 637 8.86 -43.58 -9.30
N GLY A 638 9.23 -44.88 -9.15
CA GLY A 638 8.37 -45.90 -8.58
C GLY A 638 8.35 -45.80 -7.06
#